data_e720c442a533eb7653258d97d3b167b9
#
_entry.id   e720c442a533eb7653258d97d3b167b9
#
_cell.length_a   1.000
_cell.length_b   1.000
_cell.length_c   1.000
_cell.angle_alpha   90.00
_cell.angle_beta   90.00
_cell.angle_gamma   90.00
#
_symmetry.space_group_name_H-M   'P 1'
#
loop_
_entity.id
_entity.type
_entity.pdbx_description
1 polymer ?
#
loop_
_entity_poly.entity_id
_entity_poly.type
_entity_poly.pdbx_seq_one_letter_code
_entity_poly.pdbx_strand_id
1 'polypeptide(L)'
;MKWTKFAAAVSAVVLAMGTSVCLPSGLTGEMTANAESGSYNYAEALQKSMFFYEVQQSGKLPEWNSVPWRADSMIDEDGNETDIVPGGWFDAGDHFKFTLTNAYSASILAWGYMEYKDAVDKAGLGELYKNNIKWGIDYVLAADRGNGKMVGTIGDFTGGSTDHNIWCSAEVYLRKHNLNNGDWERPYDIIENSTVSALSAAVLAQGYMLFKDTDPEKAEEYLEHAKDLFEGADKFRDTKDIGGMAGMYDTSTWVDDCMYAACWLYKATGDKSYLDKIESDYIPNFPQENQSTDWKYTWGLAWDDTTQAAALLYAQITGKEEWINHIDKHIRYWMNEGSAGGLKPFEGKVTPGGLSHLTNWGCLRHATNTSFLAKLASDTIFKDDSAKSQKYDKWADSQVNYCFGDNEENMSYVLGMGDKQPTAIHHRTASGIHDDHWNELGQESGGEEGWQTEYAHTLYGALIGGPDNTGSYGSYKVSDYQYTEVAIDYNAGYTAALCAMIDDYGGEPLADFPPTETPKWAEWEMAAVLNGSGASYTEIKAWAMNHTAWPARVQKNISYRYYFDVSEVLAAGLSVDDIKVEGKSQQYGEGKQGYAEVSGPYKYEGDSTGNTYYAEVKFLDGRAIQPTGQSEHRDEVQFRISVPDAIDGKPTTGAWDPSNDWSYEGVEDATDLKKPDSINSHITMYVDEILVWGEEPDGTKAVPGADLGITPPSTTSTESSQSSSGGNVTLWGDSNEDGEVNLADAVLIMQMLANPAKYKITDQGKLNADVDTNGDGVTSGDAFVIQKYVLGLISELPEKK
;
A
#
# COMPACT_ATOMS: atom_id res chain seq x y z
N MET A 1 29.20 -0.20 -22.58
CA MET A 1 30.31 0.79 -22.76
C MET A 1 29.76 1.97 -23.57
N LYS A 2 29.41 3.07 -22.90
CA LYS A 2 28.80 4.34 -23.27
C LYS A 2 27.49 4.63 -22.53
N TRP A 3 27.57 4.76 -21.22
CA TRP A 3 26.56 5.42 -20.38
C TRP A 3 27.29 6.18 -19.27
N THR A 4 28.08 7.12 -19.65
CA THR A 4 28.69 8.12 -18.75
C THR A 4 28.75 9.41 -19.51
N LYS A 5 27.63 10.17 -19.49
CA LYS A 5 27.57 11.59 -19.87
C LYS A 5 26.12 12.09 -19.92
N PHE A 6 25.45 12.18 -18.76
CA PHE A 6 24.24 13.00 -18.62
C PHE A 6 24.10 13.62 -17.22
N ALA A 7 25.20 14.02 -16.65
CA ALA A 7 25.20 14.82 -15.43
C ALA A 7 26.28 15.88 -15.52
N ALA A 8 26.14 16.81 -16.44
CA ALA A 8 26.87 18.07 -16.43
C ALA A 8 26.54 18.88 -17.68
N ALA A 9 25.40 19.55 -17.73
CA ALA A 9 25.18 20.68 -18.66
C ALA A 9 23.83 21.36 -18.39
N VAL A 10 23.58 21.96 -17.25
CA VAL A 10 22.71 23.15 -17.14
C VAL A 10 23.31 24.04 -16.07
N SER A 11 24.34 24.75 -16.43
CA SER A 11 24.75 25.98 -15.76
C SER A 11 25.41 26.86 -16.79
N ALA A 12 24.90 28.05 -16.92
CA ALA A 12 25.34 29.19 -17.74
C ALA A 12 24.64 29.32 -19.09
N VAL A 13 23.60 30.16 -19.11
CA VAL A 13 23.47 31.35 -19.97
C VAL A 13 22.21 32.12 -19.53
N VAL A 14 22.33 33.14 -18.73
CA VAL A 14 21.50 34.37 -18.81
C VAL A 14 22.38 35.51 -18.35
N LEU A 15 22.88 36.27 -19.29
CA LEU A 15 23.37 37.63 -19.06
C LEU A 15 22.75 38.56 -20.12
N ALA A 16 22.13 39.62 -19.60
CA ALA A 16 21.84 40.91 -20.21
C ALA A 16 20.72 40.99 -21.25
N MET A 17 19.64 41.67 -20.91
CA MET A 17 19.32 43.00 -21.47
C MET A 17 18.34 43.70 -20.52
N GLY A 18 18.80 44.84 -19.99
CA GLY A 18 18.00 45.73 -19.18
C GLY A 18 17.04 46.56 -20.02
N THR A 19 15.84 46.75 -19.48
CA THR A 19 15.06 47.99 -19.69
C THR A 19 14.33 48.30 -18.40
N SER A 20 14.67 49.41 -17.80
CA SER A 20 14.02 49.98 -16.61
C SER A 20 12.61 50.39 -16.99
N VAL A 21 11.62 49.80 -16.31
CA VAL A 21 10.28 50.40 -16.23
C VAL A 21 10.00 50.63 -14.74
N CYS A 22 9.94 51.90 -14.37
CA CYS A 22 9.44 52.31 -13.05
C CYS A 22 7.98 51.93 -12.92
N LEU A 23 7.66 51.11 -11.93
CA LEU A 23 6.32 50.93 -11.40
C LEU A 23 6.22 51.48 -9.98
N PRO A 24 5.04 52.03 -9.61
CA PRO A 24 4.89 52.85 -8.40
C PRO A 24 4.93 51.98 -7.13
N SER A 25 5.61 52.52 -6.12
CA SER A 25 5.58 52.05 -4.75
C SER A 25 4.17 52.10 -4.18
N GLY A 26 3.65 50.95 -3.79
CA GLY A 26 2.46 50.86 -2.97
C GLY A 26 1.59 49.65 -3.29
N LEU A 27 2.04 48.52 -2.84
CA LEU A 27 1.16 47.36 -2.52
C LEU A 27 1.91 46.46 -1.53
N THR A 28 1.89 46.85 -0.26
CA THR A 28 1.93 45.91 0.85
C THR A 28 0.58 45.22 0.80
N GLY A 29 0.47 44.14 0.01
CA GLY A 29 -0.66 43.24 0.10
C GLY A 29 -0.59 42.55 1.44
N GLU A 30 -1.45 42.90 2.36
CA GLU A 30 -1.78 42.02 3.47
C GLU A 30 -2.21 40.68 2.86
N MET A 31 -1.50 39.62 3.22
CA MET A 31 -1.90 38.29 2.90
C MET A 31 -3.27 38.05 3.51
N THR A 32 -4.31 38.02 2.72
CA THR A 32 -5.61 37.52 3.15
C THR A 32 -5.52 35.98 3.11
N ALA A 33 -5.06 35.40 4.19
CA ALA A 33 -5.37 34.00 4.50
C ALA A 33 -6.87 33.95 4.77
N ASN A 34 -7.64 33.53 3.78
CA ASN A 34 -9.07 33.34 3.87
C ASN A 34 -9.41 31.86 4.07
N ALA A 35 -8.91 31.23 5.15
CA ALA A 35 -9.57 30.09 5.75
C ALA A 35 -9.59 30.34 7.26
N GLU A 36 -10.74 30.23 7.89
CA GLU A 36 -10.77 30.15 9.35
C GLU A 36 -10.08 28.83 9.74
N SER A 37 -9.05 28.91 10.60
CA SER A 37 -8.42 27.74 11.22
C SER A 37 -9.51 26.85 11.81
N GLY A 38 -9.47 25.54 11.54
CA GLY A 38 -10.51 24.58 11.94
C GLY A 38 -11.57 24.28 10.87
N SER A 39 -11.32 24.62 9.59
CA SER A 39 -12.26 24.35 8.48
C SER A 39 -12.28 22.88 8.05
N TYR A 40 -11.28 22.07 8.42
CA TYR A 40 -11.14 20.67 8.04
C TYR A 40 -11.29 19.73 9.23
N ASN A 41 -11.65 18.47 8.96
CA ASN A 41 -11.68 17.41 9.97
C ASN A 41 -10.28 16.75 10.08
N TYR A 42 -9.46 17.25 11.00
CA TYR A 42 -8.08 16.78 11.13
C TYR A 42 -7.97 15.36 11.68
N ALA A 43 -8.96 14.89 12.45
CA ALA A 43 -9.00 13.50 12.91
C ALA A 43 -9.29 12.53 11.75
N GLU A 44 -10.16 12.89 10.81
CA GLU A 44 -10.35 12.15 9.55
C GLU A 44 -9.06 12.13 8.72
N ALA A 45 -8.37 13.27 8.60
CA ALA A 45 -7.11 13.35 7.88
C ALA A 45 -6.04 12.46 8.51
N LEU A 46 -5.97 12.42 9.84
CA LEU A 46 -5.06 11.55 10.58
C LEU A 46 -5.40 10.05 10.39
N GLN A 47 -6.69 9.69 10.48
CA GLN A 47 -7.17 8.32 10.21
C GLN A 47 -6.75 7.87 8.82
N LYS A 48 -6.97 8.70 7.80
CA LYS A 48 -6.58 8.41 6.42
C LYS A 48 -5.06 8.37 6.25
N SER A 49 -4.30 9.22 6.93
CA SER A 49 -2.83 9.13 6.90
C SER A 49 -2.31 7.82 7.50
N MET A 50 -2.93 7.31 8.57
CA MET A 50 -2.59 5.98 9.09
C MET A 50 -2.92 4.88 8.10
N PHE A 51 -4.03 4.98 7.37
CA PHE A 51 -4.38 4.05 6.29
C PHE A 51 -3.31 4.01 5.19
N PHE A 52 -2.71 5.16 4.83
CA PHE A 52 -1.58 5.18 3.90
C PHE A 52 -0.41 4.33 4.44
N TYR A 53 -0.05 4.47 5.72
CA TYR A 53 1.01 3.64 6.31
C TYR A 53 0.64 2.15 6.34
N GLU A 54 -0.63 1.81 6.55
CA GLU A 54 -1.10 0.43 6.46
C GLU A 54 -1.00 -0.12 5.03
N VAL A 55 -1.25 0.72 4.00
CA VAL A 55 -1.03 0.33 2.60
C VAL A 55 0.44 0.05 2.33
N GLN A 56 1.36 0.78 2.94
CA GLN A 56 2.79 0.60 2.75
C GLN A 56 3.38 -0.61 3.50
N GLN A 57 2.63 -1.31 4.33
CA GLN A 57 3.13 -2.46 5.08
C GLN A 57 3.61 -3.57 4.13
N SER A 58 4.79 -4.13 4.45
CA SER A 58 5.44 -5.22 3.74
C SER A 58 5.43 -6.51 4.56
N GLY A 59 5.37 -7.65 3.91
CA GLY A 59 5.38 -8.96 4.56
C GLY A 59 3.97 -9.46 4.87
N LYS A 60 3.85 -10.29 5.92
CA LYS A 60 2.55 -10.72 6.44
C LYS A 60 1.87 -9.57 7.15
N LEU A 61 0.68 -9.25 6.71
CA LEU A 61 -0.08 -8.14 7.28
C LEU A 61 -0.60 -8.50 8.67
N PRO A 62 -0.55 -7.57 9.63
CA PRO A 62 -1.14 -7.80 10.95
C PRO A 62 -2.67 -7.79 10.86
N GLU A 63 -3.34 -8.48 11.79
CA GLU A 63 -4.81 -8.56 11.86
C GLU A 63 -5.49 -7.17 11.96
N TRP A 64 -4.79 -6.16 12.46
CA TRP A 64 -5.31 -4.81 12.56
C TRP A 64 -5.12 -3.96 11.30
N ASN A 65 -4.47 -4.48 10.23
CA ASN A 65 -4.42 -3.79 8.95
C ASN A 65 -5.84 -3.70 8.37
N SER A 66 -6.29 -2.47 8.12
CA SER A 66 -7.67 -2.20 7.72
C SER A 66 -7.88 -2.12 6.20
N VAL A 67 -6.82 -2.28 5.41
CA VAL A 67 -6.86 -2.07 3.95
C VAL A 67 -7.49 -3.26 3.24
N PRO A 68 -8.74 -3.14 2.71
CA PRO A 68 -9.49 -4.29 2.23
C PRO A 68 -8.95 -4.90 0.92
N TRP A 69 -8.09 -4.18 0.22
CA TRP A 69 -7.49 -4.58 -1.05
C TRP A 69 -6.00 -4.94 -0.94
N ARG A 70 -5.45 -4.99 0.28
CA ARG A 70 -4.14 -5.53 0.55
C ARG A 70 -4.24 -6.98 1.06
N ALA A 71 -3.17 -7.73 0.82
CA ALA A 71 -2.93 -9.06 1.40
C ALA A 71 -1.45 -9.21 1.73
N ASP A 72 -1.06 -10.38 2.26
CA ASP A 72 0.34 -10.69 2.52
C ASP A 72 1.19 -10.52 1.27
N SER A 73 2.36 -9.94 1.43
CA SER A 73 3.31 -9.67 0.36
C SER A 73 4.71 -10.17 0.73
N MET A 74 5.62 -10.20 -0.23
CA MET A 74 7.01 -10.67 0.01
C MET A 74 7.07 -12.04 0.69
N ILE A 75 6.18 -12.94 0.25
CA ILE A 75 6.09 -14.32 0.68
C ILE A 75 6.35 -15.28 -0.49
N ASP A 76 6.92 -16.44 -0.19
CA ASP A 76 7.11 -17.52 -1.17
C ASP A 76 5.80 -18.29 -1.45
N GLU A 77 5.88 -19.35 -2.28
CA GLU A 77 4.72 -20.18 -2.61
C GLU A 77 4.14 -20.98 -1.43
N ASP A 78 4.94 -21.16 -0.37
CA ASP A 78 4.54 -21.84 0.86
C ASP A 78 4.04 -20.84 1.94
N GLY A 79 4.02 -19.54 1.61
CA GLY A 79 3.59 -18.47 2.49
C GLY A 79 4.64 -18.05 3.52
N ASN A 80 5.92 -18.32 3.30
CA ASN A 80 6.98 -17.87 4.18
C ASN A 80 7.49 -16.50 3.76
N GLU A 81 7.73 -15.62 4.72
CA GLU A 81 8.42 -14.36 4.47
C GLU A 81 9.88 -14.61 4.10
N THR A 82 10.36 -13.99 3.04
CA THR A 82 11.68 -14.26 2.46
C THR A 82 12.64 -13.09 2.55
N ASP A 83 12.15 -11.88 2.83
CA ASP A 83 13.03 -10.74 3.09
C ASP A 83 13.89 -10.99 4.33
N ILE A 84 15.17 -10.61 4.28
CA ILE A 84 16.10 -10.70 5.42
C ILE A 84 15.62 -9.97 6.68
N VAL A 85 14.78 -8.94 6.49
CA VAL A 85 14.03 -8.24 7.54
C VAL A 85 12.59 -8.18 7.11
N PRO A 86 11.72 -9.02 7.66
CA PRO A 86 10.27 -8.95 7.45
C PRO A 86 9.66 -7.66 8.00
N GLY A 87 8.46 -7.33 7.57
CA GLY A 87 7.75 -6.14 8.04
C GLY A 87 8.32 -4.83 7.49
N GLY A 88 8.08 -3.74 8.20
CA GLY A 88 8.39 -2.38 7.76
C GLY A 88 7.47 -1.89 6.65
N TRP A 89 7.82 -0.73 6.10
CA TRP A 89 7.06 -0.11 5.01
C TRP A 89 7.86 -0.10 3.73
N PHE A 90 7.18 -0.30 2.61
CA PHE A 90 7.68 0.13 1.32
C PHE A 90 7.91 1.64 1.34
N ASP A 91 8.97 2.09 0.69
CA ASP A 91 9.42 3.47 0.79
C ASP A 91 8.45 4.46 0.13
N ALA A 92 8.13 4.21 -1.11
CA ALA A 92 7.32 5.08 -1.95
C ALA A 92 6.28 4.26 -2.74
N GLY A 93 6.14 4.52 -4.04
CA GLY A 93 5.21 3.79 -4.89
C GLY A 93 5.76 2.48 -5.46
N ASP A 94 6.99 2.11 -5.15
CA ASP A 94 7.62 0.84 -5.48
C ASP A 94 7.73 -0.10 -4.27
N HIS A 95 8.53 -1.17 -4.37
CA HIS A 95 8.62 -2.19 -3.32
C HIS A 95 9.97 -2.20 -2.60
N PHE A 96 10.80 -1.17 -2.76
CA PHE A 96 12.00 -1.01 -1.96
C PHE A 96 11.67 -0.77 -0.49
N LYS A 97 12.55 -1.28 0.39
CA LYS A 97 12.57 -0.87 1.80
C LYS A 97 13.93 -0.26 2.12
N PHE A 98 13.92 0.97 2.61
CA PHE A 98 15.10 1.65 3.10
C PHE A 98 14.99 1.86 4.62
N THR A 99 15.99 1.41 5.37
CA THR A 99 15.97 1.60 6.82
C THR A 99 16.07 3.06 7.19
N LEU A 100 16.72 3.88 6.38
CA LEU A 100 16.80 5.34 6.58
C LEU A 100 15.41 5.97 6.67
N THR A 101 14.59 5.81 5.64
CA THR A 101 13.26 6.43 5.58
C THR A 101 12.25 5.78 6.52
N ASN A 102 12.37 4.46 6.78
CA ASN A 102 11.58 3.79 7.81
C ASN A 102 11.90 4.33 9.21
N ALA A 103 13.19 4.48 9.58
CA ALA A 103 13.59 5.01 10.88
C ALA A 103 13.19 6.48 11.05
N TYR A 104 13.41 7.31 10.02
CA TYR A 104 12.99 8.70 9.99
C TYR A 104 11.48 8.84 10.19
N SER A 105 10.69 8.16 9.36
CA SER A 105 9.23 8.26 9.40
C SER A 105 8.67 7.79 10.74
N ALA A 106 9.09 6.61 11.21
CA ALA A 106 8.67 6.10 12.50
C ALA A 106 9.04 7.04 13.67
N SER A 107 10.23 7.68 13.59
CA SER A 107 10.67 8.63 14.63
C SER A 107 9.83 9.90 14.67
N ILE A 108 9.48 10.46 13.50
CA ILE A 108 8.64 11.67 13.43
C ILE A 108 7.20 11.35 13.85
N LEU A 109 6.65 10.21 13.43
CA LEU A 109 5.35 9.73 13.89
C LEU A 109 5.33 9.56 15.43
N ALA A 110 6.35 8.89 15.98
CA ALA A 110 6.48 8.69 17.41
C ALA A 110 6.54 10.03 18.16
N TRP A 111 7.29 10.99 17.65
CA TRP A 111 7.39 12.32 18.25
C TRP A 111 6.05 13.05 18.24
N GLY A 112 5.34 13.10 17.11
CA GLY A 112 4.02 13.71 17.02
C GLY A 112 3.03 13.10 18.02
N TYR A 113 2.98 11.77 18.09
CA TYR A 113 2.11 11.09 19.07
C TYR A 113 2.49 11.38 20.51
N MET A 114 3.78 11.35 20.85
CA MET A 114 4.25 11.58 22.23
C MET A 114 3.91 12.98 22.73
N GLU A 115 3.98 13.99 21.88
CA GLU A 115 3.70 15.38 22.27
C GLU A 115 2.19 15.66 22.34
N TYR A 116 1.38 15.06 21.47
CA TYR A 116 -0.07 15.31 21.35
C TYR A 116 -0.94 14.08 21.66
N LYS A 117 -0.40 13.17 22.49
CA LYS A 117 -1.03 11.88 22.81
C LYS A 117 -2.47 12.02 23.29
N ASP A 118 -2.73 12.94 24.21
CA ASP A 118 -4.04 13.10 24.85
C ASP A 118 -5.11 13.53 23.84
N ALA A 119 -4.76 14.33 22.84
CA ALA A 119 -5.66 14.76 21.78
C ALA A 119 -5.96 13.60 20.80
N VAL A 120 -4.94 12.87 20.39
CA VAL A 120 -5.06 11.71 19.49
C VAL A 120 -5.87 10.57 20.15
N ASP A 121 -5.60 10.28 21.43
CA ASP A 121 -6.35 9.27 22.19
C ASP A 121 -7.82 9.69 22.39
N LYS A 122 -8.07 10.97 22.69
CA LYS A 122 -9.43 11.51 22.83
C LYS A 122 -10.21 11.45 21.51
N ALA A 123 -9.55 11.61 20.38
CA ALA A 123 -10.14 11.44 19.05
C ALA A 123 -10.40 9.95 18.70
N GLY A 124 -9.98 9.00 19.55
CA GLY A 124 -10.20 7.56 19.31
C GLY A 124 -9.17 6.92 18.38
N LEU A 125 -8.08 7.63 18.02
CA LEU A 125 -7.08 7.16 17.05
C LEU A 125 -5.80 6.62 17.71
N GLY A 126 -5.72 6.60 19.05
CA GLY A 126 -4.50 6.25 19.76
C GLY A 126 -3.98 4.84 19.49
N GLU A 127 -4.86 3.83 19.45
CA GLU A 127 -4.44 2.44 19.14
C GLU A 127 -3.99 2.30 17.69
N LEU A 128 -4.75 2.81 16.74
CA LEU A 128 -4.38 2.81 15.31
C LEU A 128 -3.00 3.44 15.09
N TYR A 129 -2.76 4.57 15.73
CA TYR A 129 -1.50 5.29 15.62
C TYR A 129 -0.33 4.50 16.25
N LYS A 130 -0.50 3.97 17.48
CA LYS A 130 0.51 3.16 18.17
C LYS A 130 0.88 1.89 17.42
N ASN A 131 -0.11 1.22 16.82
CA ASN A 131 0.12 0.02 16.04
C ASN A 131 1.03 0.32 14.83
N ASN A 132 0.77 1.42 14.13
CA ASN A 132 1.61 1.83 13.00
C ASN A 132 3.03 2.23 13.45
N ILE A 133 3.18 3.02 14.54
CA ILE A 133 4.51 3.35 15.07
C ILE A 133 5.27 2.07 15.44
N LYS A 134 4.61 1.16 16.17
CA LYS A 134 5.22 -0.10 16.59
C LYS A 134 5.70 -0.94 15.42
N TRP A 135 4.92 -1.00 14.33
CA TRP A 135 5.30 -1.70 13.10
C TRP A 135 6.63 -1.20 12.54
N GLY A 136 6.81 0.12 12.43
CA GLY A 136 8.06 0.73 11.98
C GLY A 136 9.21 0.51 12.96
N ILE A 137 8.98 0.63 14.28
CA ILE A 137 10.00 0.40 15.31
C ILE A 137 10.48 -1.05 15.31
N ASP A 138 9.57 -2.01 15.22
CA ASP A 138 9.91 -3.43 15.17
C ASP A 138 10.75 -3.78 13.94
N TYR A 139 10.46 -3.18 12.79
CA TYR A 139 11.29 -3.31 11.59
C TYR A 139 12.71 -2.77 11.82
N VAL A 140 12.83 -1.57 12.40
CA VAL A 140 14.14 -0.96 12.68
C VAL A 140 14.94 -1.81 13.64
N LEU A 141 14.31 -2.35 14.69
CA LEU A 141 14.96 -3.30 15.59
C LEU A 141 15.45 -4.54 14.84
N ALA A 142 14.59 -5.12 14.01
CA ALA A 142 14.92 -6.31 13.22
C ALA A 142 16.00 -6.05 12.16
N ALA A 143 16.20 -4.81 11.74
CA ALA A 143 17.24 -4.42 10.80
C ALA A 143 18.64 -4.28 11.42
N ASP A 144 18.75 -4.19 12.76
CA ASP A 144 20.02 -4.11 13.46
C ASP A 144 20.86 -5.39 13.32
N ARG A 145 22.14 -5.22 13.07
CA ARG A 145 23.13 -6.30 12.91
C ARG A 145 24.26 -6.25 13.96
N GLY A 146 24.05 -5.41 15.00
CA GLY A 146 24.99 -5.21 16.09
C GLY A 146 26.20 -4.34 15.74
N ASN A 147 26.80 -3.73 16.75
CA ASN A 147 27.91 -2.81 16.62
C ASN A 147 27.62 -1.59 15.71
N GLY A 148 26.41 -1.13 15.70
CA GLY A 148 25.94 0.01 14.91
C GLY A 148 25.68 -0.29 13.43
N LYS A 149 25.76 -1.55 12.98
CA LYS A 149 25.50 -1.91 11.57
C LYS A 149 24.01 -2.17 11.35
N MET A 150 23.52 -1.74 10.21
CA MET A 150 22.12 -1.91 9.84
C MET A 150 22.00 -2.61 8.48
N VAL A 151 20.90 -3.35 8.27
CA VAL A 151 20.44 -3.61 6.90
C VAL A 151 20.00 -2.25 6.36
N GLY A 152 20.64 -1.80 5.29
CA GLY A 152 20.37 -0.46 4.72
C GLY A 152 19.22 -0.47 3.75
N THR A 153 19.28 -1.36 2.76
CA THR A 153 18.32 -1.49 1.66
C THR A 153 17.88 -2.93 1.50
N ILE A 154 16.61 -3.15 1.19
CA ILE A 154 16.08 -4.43 0.73
C ILE A 154 15.34 -4.19 -0.58
N GLY A 155 15.74 -4.90 -1.63
CA GLY A 155 15.23 -4.78 -2.98
C GLY A 155 16.34 -4.93 -4.00
N ASP A 156 16.01 -5.23 -5.26
CA ASP A 156 17.00 -5.37 -6.32
C ASP A 156 17.38 -4.01 -6.90
N PHE A 157 18.52 -3.50 -6.45
CA PHE A 157 19.12 -2.24 -6.89
C PHE A 157 20.31 -2.43 -7.84
N THR A 158 20.60 -3.68 -8.26
CA THR A 158 21.70 -4.01 -9.13
C THR A 158 21.29 -4.12 -10.61
N GLY A 159 22.04 -3.49 -11.50
CA GLY A 159 21.99 -3.79 -12.93
C GLY A 159 20.78 -3.34 -13.72
N GLY A 160 20.04 -2.33 -13.25
CA GLY A 160 18.89 -1.77 -13.95
C GLY A 160 17.57 -1.94 -13.20
N SER A 161 17.69 -2.18 -11.91
CA SER A 161 16.62 -2.08 -10.93
C SER A 161 15.37 -2.87 -11.28
N THR A 162 15.35 -4.14 -11.00
CA THR A 162 14.15 -4.95 -11.21
C THR A 162 13.00 -4.50 -10.33
N ASP A 163 13.24 -4.16 -9.05
CA ASP A 163 12.17 -3.72 -8.14
C ASP A 163 11.49 -2.43 -8.60
N HIS A 164 12.27 -1.45 -9.04
CA HIS A 164 11.71 -0.19 -9.54
C HIS A 164 11.00 -0.35 -10.88
N ASN A 165 11.47 -1.26 -11.75
CA ASN A 165 10.96 -1.42 -13.10
C ASN A 165 9.75 -2.37 -13.20
N ILE A 166 9.49 -3.20 -12.17
CA ILE A 166 8.31 -4.06 -12.14
C ILE A 166 7.11 -3.26 -11.61
N TRP A 167 6.13 -3.04 -12.50
CA TRP A 167 4.90 -2.38 -12.12
C TRP A 167 3.82 -3.42 -11.85
N CYS A 168 3.60 -3.75 -10.60
CA CYS A 168 2.57 -4.68 -10.15
C CYS A 168 2.25 -4.42 -8.67
N SER A 169 1.18 -5.05 -8.19
CA SER A 169 0.86 -5.03 -6.76
C SER A 169 1.89 -5.81 -5.94
N ALA A 170 2.09 -5.39 -4.70
CA ALA A 170 3.07 -5.99 -3.77
C ALA A 170 2.84 -7.49 -3.55
N GLU A 171 1.59 -7.92 -3.57
CA GLU A 171 1.13 -9.29 -3.33
C GLU A 171 1.66 -10.29 -4.38
N VAL A 172 1.93 -9.81 -5.60
CA VAL A 172 2.39 -10.66 -6.70
C VAL A 172 3.84 -10.38 -7.13
N TYR A 173 4.44 -9.34 -6.56
CA TYR A 173 5.78 -8.89 -6.93
C TYR A 173 6.84 -9.98 -6.75
N LEU A 174 6.86 -10.65 -5.60
CA LEU A 174 7.94 -11.61 -5.30
C LEU A 174 7.91 -12.84 -6.22
N ARG A 175 6.72 -13.28 -6.66
CA ARG A 175 6.64 -14.32 -7.69
C ARG A 175 7.19 -13.84 -9.04
N LYS A 176 6.92 -12.60 -9.43
CA LYS A 176 7.51 -11.99 -10.64
C LYS A 176 9.02 -11.91 -10.51
N HIS A 177 9.53 -11.50 -9.34
CA HIS A 177 10.97 -11.50 -9.04
C HIS A 177 11.57 -12.92 -9.19
N ASN A 178 10.93 -13.94 -8.61
CA ASN A 178 11.37 -15.33 -8.71
C ASN A 178 11.37 -15.83 -10.17
N LEU A 179 10.35 -15.53 -10.94
CA LEU A 179 10.31 -15.90 -12.37
C LEU A 179 11.43 -15.27 -13.18
N ASN A 180 11.84 -14.06 -12.84
CA ASN A 180 12.92 -13.33 -13.50
C ASN A 180 14.32 -13.84 -13.07
N ASN A 181 14.50 -14.10 -11.77
CA ASN A 181 15.82 -14.31 -11.15
C ASN A 181 16.06 -15.75 -10.69
N GLY A 182 15.00 -16.54 -10.48
CA GLY A 182 15.06 -17.91 -9.97
C GLY A 182 15.32 -17.98 -8.46
N ASP A 183 15.04 -16.89 -7.74
CA ASP A 183 15.24 -16.73 -6.30
C ASP A 183 14.01 -16.06 -5.67
N TRP A 184 13.68 -16.44 -4.43
CA TRP A 184 12.63 -15.86 -3.62
C TRP A 184 13.15 -14.82 -2.63
N GLU A 185 14.47 -14.77 -2.39
CA GLU A 185 15.11 -13.79 -1.53
C GLU A 185 15.46 -12.53 -2.34
N ARG A 186 15.04 -11.37 -1.84
CA ARG A 186 15.45 -10.11 -2.45
C ARG A 186 16.86 -9.72 -1.99
N PRO A 187 17.68 -9.12 -2.88
CA PRO A 187 18.98 -8.57 -2.49
C PRO A 187 18.85 -7.56 -1.33
N TYR A 188 19.88 -7.53 -0.51
CA TYR A 188 20.01 -6.55 0.58
C TYR A 188 21.47 -6.17 0.80
N ASP A 189 21.71 -5.08 1.53
CA ASP A 189 23.03 -4.70 1.98
C ASP A 189 23.08 -4.52 3.51
N ILE A 190 24.29 -4.54 4.05
CA ILE A 190 24.58 -4.18 5.44
C ILE A 190 25.56 -3.03 5.41
N ILE A 191 25.20 -1.92 6.05
CA ILE A 191 25.94 -0.66 6.01
C ILE A 191 26.46 -0.24 7.38
N GLU A 192 27.55 0.54 7.36
CA GLU A 192 28.11 1.27 8.49
C GLU A 192 27.93 2.77 8.24
N ASN A 193 26.75 3.31 8.57
CA ASN A 193 26.34 4.66 8.26
C ASN A 193 25.83 5.38 9.52
N SER A 194 26.44 6.53 9.85
CA SER A 194 26.10 7.24 11.08
C SER A 194 24.69 7.78 11.09
N THR A 195 24.17 8.28 9.96
CA THR A 195 22.81 8.81 9.87
C THR A 195 21.78 7.71 10.12
N VAL A 196 21.89 6.58 9.40
CA VAL A 196 20.94 5.46 9.54
C VAL A 196 20.96 4.91 10.96
N SER A 197 22.17 4.70 11.52
CA SER A 197 22.31 4.17 12.87
C SER A 197 21.79 5.15 13.95
N ALA A 198 22.03 6.45 13.78
CA ALA A 198 21.55 7.47 14.70
C ALA A 198 20.02 7.64 14.68
N LEU A 199 19.41 7.69 13.50
CA LEU A 199 17.95 7.75 13.38
C LEU A 199 17.30 6.47 13.94
N SER A 200 17.91 5.31 13.70
CA SER A 200 17.47 4.04 14.28
C SER A 200 17.59 4.06 15.82
N ALA A 201 18.67 4.60 16.37
CA ALA A 201 18.82 4.78 17.80
C ALA A 201 17.75 5.72 18.40
N ALA A 202 17.43 6.81 17.69
CA ALA A 202 16.40 7.77 18.11
C ALA A 202 15.04 7.10 18.22
N VAL A 203 14.60 6.40 17.18
CA VAL A 203 13.27 5.77 17.13
C VAL A 203 13.16 4.62 18.14
N LEU A 204 14.21 3.84 18.37
CA LEU A 204 14.21 2.80 19.39
C LEU A 204 14.18 3.40 20.81
N ALA A 205 14.86 4.53 21.08
CA ALA A 205 14.73 5.25 22.33
C ALA A 205 13.30 5.78 22.56
N GLN A 206 12.65 6.25 21.51
CA GLN A 206 11.22 6.62 21.54
C GLN A 206 10.32 5.40 21.79
N GLY A 207 10.63 4.25 21.18
CA GLY A 207 9.95 2.97 21.41
C GLY A 207 9.99 2.56 22.88
N TYR A 208 11.14 2.67 23.52
CA TYR A 208 11.26 2.48 24.97
C TYR A 208 10.30 3.39 25.75
N MET A 209 10.29 4.68 25.43
CA MET A 209 9.44 5.65 26.13
C MET A 209 7.95 5.38 25.95
N LEU A 210 7.54 4.94 24.76
CA LEU A 210 6.14 4.66 24.41
C LEU A 210 5.61 3.38 25.04
N PHE A 211 6.44 2.33 25.12
CA PHE A 211 5.96 0.99 25.48
C PHE A 211 6.43 0.46 26.82
N LYS A 212 7.30 1.17 27.57
CA LYS A 212 7.85 0.71 28.87
C LYS A 212 6.80 0.38 29.91
N ASP A 213 5.61 0.99 29.85
CA ASP A 213 4.54 0.76 30.82
C ASP A 213 3.58 -0.36 30.38
N THR A 214 3.54 -0.70 29.09
CA THR A 214 2.63 -1.72 28.51
C THR A 214 3.36 -2.99 28.11
N ASP A 215 4.60 -2.90 27.65
CA ASP A 215 5.46 -4.01 27.26
C ASP A 215 6.91 -3.72 27.71
N PRO A 216 7.20 -3.84 29.02
CA PRO A 216 8.50 -3.44 29.57
C PRO A 216 9.67 -4.30 29.05
N GLU A 217 9.45 -5.57 28.75
CA GLU A 217 10.51 -6.45 28.21
C GLU A 217 10.94 -5.99 26.83
N LYS A 218 10.00 -5.76 25.94
CA LYS A 218 10.26 -5.26 24.58
C LYS A 218 10.83 -3.84 24.59
N ALA A 219 10.38 -3.01 25.51
CA ALA A 219 10.89 -1.66 25.66
C ALA A 219 12.38 -1.65 26.08
N GLU A 220 12.77 -2.49 27.04
CA GLU A 220 14.20 -2.60 27.41
C GLU A 220 15.05 -3.11 26.25
N GLU A 221 14.55 -4.06 25.44
CA GLU A 221 15.23 -4.50 24.22
C GLU A 221 15.44 -3.31 23.25
N TYR A 222 14.41 -2.48 23.00
CA TYR A 222 14.56 -1.26 22.21
C TYR A 222 15.66 -0.35 22.77
N LEU A 223 15.70 -0.14 24.09
CA LEU A 223 16.68 0.76 24.69
C LEU A 223 18.12 0.23 24.61
N GLU A 224 18.32 -1.08 24.76
CA GLU A 224 19.64 -1.69 24.61
C GLU A 224 20.17 -1.52 23.19
N HIS A 225 19.34 -1.83 22.20
CA HIS A 225 19.69 -1.64 20.78
C HIS A 225 19.88 -0.15 20.43
N ALA A 226 19.06 0.76 20.96
CA ALA A 226 19.24 2.19 20.78
C ALA A 226 20.62 2.68 21.23
N LYS A 227 21.13 2.17 22.36
CA LYS A 227 22.47 2.52 22.88
C LYS A 227 23.59 1.99 22.00
N ASP A 228 23.50 0.72 21.54
CA ASP A 228 24.51 0.12 20.66
C ASP A 228 24.57 0.84 19.32
N LEU A 229 23.41 1.14 18.73
CA LEU A 229 23.32 1.89 17.47
C LEU A 229 23.89 3.31 17.59
N PHE A 230 23.60 3.99 18.70
CA PHE A 230 24.15 5.32 18.96
C PHE A 230 25.68 5.29 19.11
N GLU A 231 26.23 4.30 19.84
CA GLU A 231 27.67 4.11 19.95
C GLU A 231 28.32 3.85 18.58
N GLY A 232 27.66 3.04 17.73
CA GLY A 232 28.08 2.78 16.37
C GLY A 232 28.08 4.04 15.51
N ALA A 233 26.99 4.79 15.51
CA ALA A 233 26.83 6.03 14.77
C ALA A 233 27.92 7.05 15.12
N ASP A 234 28.18 7.23 16.44
CA ASP A 234 29.22 8.15 16.92
C ASP A 234 30.63 7.67 16.56
N LYS A 235 30.84 6.37 16.45
CA LYS A 235 32.14 5.78 16.08
C LYS A 235 32.40 5.91 14.59
N PHE A 236 31.40 5.67 13.72
CA PHE A 236 31.57 5.71 12.27
C PHE A 236 31.89 7.13 11.78
N ARG A 237 31.14 8.11 12.22
CA ARG A 237 31.28 9.55 11.84
C ARG A 237 31.34 9.73 10.33
N ASP A 238 30.56 8.96 9.60
CA ASP A 238 30.59 8.89 8.15
C ASP A 238 29.15 8.61 7.59
N THR A 239 28.86 9.23 6.47
CA THR A 239 27.61 9.05 5.71
C THR A 239 27.82 8.36 4.36
N LYS A 240 29.04 7.87 4.08
CA LYS A 240 29.39 7.40 2.72
C LYS A 240 29.02 5.96 2.44
N ASP A 241 28.92 5.13 3.46
CA ASP A 241 28.46 3.77 3.28
C ASP A 241 26.94 3.76 3.23
N ILE A 242 26.41 3.89 2.02
CA ILE A 242 24.97 4.03 1.76
C ILE A 242 24.41 2.86 0.94
N GLY A 243 25.26 1.85 0.62
CA GLY A 243 24.84 0.63 -0.06
C GLY A 243 23.97 0.89 -1.29
N GLY A 244 22.81 0.24 -1.37
CA GLY A 244 21.84 0.38 -2.44
C GLY A 244 21.10 1.71 -2.50
N MET A 245 21.23 2.57 -1.48
CA MET A 245 20.64 3.92 -1.47
C MET A 245 21.42 4.92 -2.33
N ALA A 246 22.59 4.55 -2.85
CA ALA A 246 23.49 5.45 -3.56
C ALA A 246 22.83 6.17 -4.73
N GLY A 247 22.86 7.51 -4.69
CA GLY A 247 22.26 8.37 -5.72
C GLY A 247 20.74 8.59 -5.55
N MET A 248 20.11 7.98 -4.54
CA MET A 248 18.71 8.20 -4.15
C MET A 248 18.62 8.92 -2.81
N TYR A 249 19.33 8.43 -1.80
CA TYR A 249 19.24 8.87 -0.40
C TYR A 249 20.59 9.27 0.18
N ASP A 250 21.30 10.15 -0.54
CA ASP A 250 22.58 10.70 -0.08
C ASP A 250 22.36 11.73 1.04
N THR A 251 23.03 11.53 2.19
CA THR A 251 23.02 12.49 3.30
C THR A 251 24.33 13.28 3.37
N SER A 252 24.26 14.52 3.83
CA SER A 252 25.39 15.47 3.78
C SER A 252 26.15 15.56 5.10
N THR A 253 25.53 15.22 6.21
CA THR A 253 26.06 15.30 7.56
C THR A 253 25.48 14.22 8.45
N TRP A 254 26.16 13.88 9.51
CA TRP A 254 25.74 12.90 10.51
C TRP A 254 25.63 13.52 11.91
N VAL A 255 26.13 14.76 12.06
CA VAL A 255 26.26 15.42 13.36
C VAL A 255 24.90 15.75 13.96
N ASP A 256 24.00 16.22 13.12
CA ASP A 256 22.62 16.53 13.49
C ASP A 256 21.83 15.28 13.88
N ASP A 257 21.99 14.17 13.14
CA ASP A 257 21.34 12.89 13.45
C ASP A 257 21.84 12.33 14.79
N CYS A 258 23.14 12.37 15.02
CA CYS A 258 23.71 11.96 16.32
C CYS A 258 23.25 12.88 17.46
N MET A 259 23.13 14.19 17.25
CA MET A 259 22.58 15.11 18.22
C MET A 259 21.10 14.83 18.51
N TYR A 260 20.31 14.54 17.47
CA TYR A 260 18.90 14.16 17.57
C TYR A 260 18.75 12.88 18.40
N ALA A 261 19.52 11.83 18.09
CA ALA A 261 19.53 10.58 18.83
C ALA A 261 19.96 10.76 20.30
N ALA A 262 20.99 11.56 20.55
CA ALA A 262 21.46 11.85 21.92
C ALA A 262 20.38 12.57 22.75
N CYS A 263 19.60 13.48 22.15
CA CYS A 263 18.46 14.12 22.80
C CYS A 263 17.39 13.10 23.22
N TRP A 264 17.04 12.16 22.34
CA TRP A 264 16.07 11.12 22.65
C TRP A 264 16.57 10.12 23.69
N LEU A 265 17.83 9.70 23.61
CA LEU A 265 18.45 8.84 24.64
C LEU A 265 18.52 9.54 26.00
N TYR A 266 18.79 10.85 26.04
CA TYR A 266 18.68 11.61 27.29
C TYR A 266 17.24 11.63 27.82
N LYS A 267 16.24 11.89 26.97
CA LYS A 267 14.81 11.86 27.38
C LYS A 267 14.41 10.46 27.89
N ALA A 268 14.92 9.40 27.27
CA ALA A 268 14.61 8.02 27.66
C ALA A 268 15.27 7.60 28.98
N THR A 269 16.53 7.99 29.22
CA THR A 269 17.36 7.47 30.31
C THR A 269 17.60 8.44 31.45
N GLY A 270 17.56 9.75 31.18
CA GLY A 270 18.01 10.79 32.11
C GLY A 270 19.53 10.88 32.26
N ASP A 271 20.30 10.12 31.48
CA ASP A 271 21.76 10.11 31.56
C ASP A 271 22.37 11.36 30.90
N LYS A 272 22.99 12.20 31.74
CA LYS A 272 23.58 13.46 31.29
C LYS A 272 24.77 13.31 30.36
N SER A 273 25.38 12.13 30.29
CA SER A 273 26.52 11.90 29.40
C SER A 273 26.17 12.19 27.94
N TYR A 274 24.88 11.97 27.55
CA TYR A 274 24.40 12.33 26.21
C TYR A 274 24.40 13.85 25.98
N LEU A 275 24.00 14.66 26.97
CA LEU A 275 24.06 16.13 26.89
C LEU A 275 25.52 16.62 26.90
N ASP A 276 26.38 16.05 27.74
CA ASP A 276 27.80 16.40 27.78
C ASP A 276 28.46 16.15 26.43
N LYS A 277 28.05 15.05 25.75
CA LYS A 277 28.54 14.72 24.41
C LYS A 277 28.00 15.68 23.34
N ILE A 278 26.74 16.08 23.42
CA ILE A 278 26.18 17.11 22.53
C ILE A 278 27.03 18.40 22.64
N GLU A 279 27.33 18.83 23.84
CA GLU A 279 28.10 20.08 24.10
C GLU A 279 29.56 19.99 23.65
N SER A 280 30.20 18.85 23.90
CA SER A 280 31.62 18.66 23.59
C SER A 280 31.93 18.32 22.14
N ASP A 281 31.07 17.52 21.50
CA ASP A 281 31.36 16.93 20.20
C ASP A 281 30.48 17.45 19.08
N TYR A 282 29.13 17.55 19.30
CA TYR A 282 28.21 17.82 18.21
C TYR A 282 28.00 19.32 18.00
N ILE A 283 27.81 20.14 19.03
CA ILE A 283 27.66 21.59 18.90
C ILE A 283 28.83 22.25 18.19
N PRO A 284 30.12 21.91 18.49
CA PRO A 284 31.26 22.50 17.79
C PRO A 284 31.31 22.16 16.27
N ASN A 285 30.64 21.09 15.86
CA ASN A 285 30.60 20.61 14.48
C ASN A 285 29.19 20.71 13.87
N PHE A 286 28.28 21.41 14.55
CA PHE A 286 26.89 21.53 14.09
C PHE A 286 26.82 22.20 12.71
N PRO A 287 25.95 21.75 11.80
CA PRO A 287 25.85 22.25 10.43
C PRO A 287 25.73 23.78 10.39
N GLN A 288 26.50 24.39 9.51
CA GLN A 288 26.51 25.86 9.33
C GLN A 288 25.99 26.23 7.96
N GLU A 289 25.45 27.44 7.85
CA GLU A 289 25.10 28.05 6.58
C GLU A 289 26.31 28.22 5.70
N ASN A 290 26.14 28.04 4.41
CA ASN A 290 27.23 28.21 3.44
C ASN A 290 27.87 29.57 3.57
N GLN A 291 29.21 29.63 3.71
CA GLN A 291 30.02 30.84 3.87
C GLN A 291 29.62 31.71 5.10
N SER A 292 29.10 31.11 6.15
CA SER A 292 28.68 31.78 7.37
C SER A 292 29.15 30.99 8.61
N THR A 293 29.16 31.64 9.76
CA THR A 293 29.29 31.00 11.07
C THR A 293 27.94 30.75 11.76
N ASP A 294 26.87 31.17 11.10
CA ASP A 294 25.53 30.89 11.60
C ASP A 294 25.22 29.39 11.43
N TRP A 295 24.59 28.78 12.41
CA TRP A 295 24.05 27.43 12.24
C TRP A 295 23.03 27.39 11.09
N LYS A 296 22.99 26.27 10.37
CA LYS A 296 22.11 26.06 9.22
C LYS A 296 20.64 26.17 9.64
N TYR A 297 19.89 27.13 9.05
CA TYR A 297 18.49 27.37 9.35
C TYR A 297 17.61 27.47 8.10
N THR A 298 18.20 27.36 6.91
CA THR A 298 17.50 27.58 5.65
C THR A 298 16.89 26.30 5.10
N TRP A 299 17.39 25.11 5.49
CA TRP A 299 16.85 23.83 5.04
C TRP A 299 15.74 23.32 6.00
N GLY A 300 14.73 22.62 5.47
CA GLY A 300 13.65 22.01 6.26
C GLY A 300 14.04 20.67 6.86
N LEU A 301 13.30 20.23 7.86
CA LEU A 301 13.39 18.86 8.38
C LEU A 301 13.05 17.85 7.27
N ALA A 302 13.92 16.87 7.07
CA ALA A 302 13.71 15.75 6.17
C ALA A 302 14.64 14.58 6.56
N TRP A 303 14.54 13.44 5.87
CA TRP A 303 15.43 12.28 6.06
C TRP A 303 16.91 12.61 5.85
N ASP A 304 17.24 13.62 5.03
CA ASP A 304 18.59 14.07 4.72
C ASP A 304 19.13 15.14 5.67
N ASP A 305 18.29 15.68 6.55
CA ASP A 305 18.65 16.80 7.43
C ASP A 305 17.73 16.85 8.68
N THR A 306 18.25 16.47 9.82
CA THR A 306 17.55 16.56 11.12
C THR A 306 18.00 17.75 11.96
N THR A 307 18.77 18.68 11.39
CA THR A 307 19.34 19.84 12.06
C THR A 307 18.31 20.60 12.92
N GLN A 308 17.13 20.88 12.35
CA GLN A 308 16.10 21.66 13.03
C GLN A 308 15.38 20.85 14.12
N ALA A 309 15.21 19.56 13.91
CA ALA A 309 14.65 18.64 14.91
C ALA A 309 15.58 18.53 16.13
N ALA A 310 16.88 18.31 15.89
CA ALA A 310 17.90 18.26 16.96
C ALA A 310 17.97 19.59 17.73
N ALA A 311 17.96 20.71 17.03
CA ALA A 311 17.98 22.05 17.61
C ALA A 311 16.75 22.30 18.50
N LEU A 312 15.54 21.95 18.04
CA LEU A 312 14.30 22.13 18.80
C LEU A 312 14.26 21.25 20.04
N LEU A 313 14.60 19.97 19.91
CA LEU A 313 14.69 19.06 21.08
C LEU A 313 15.69 19.57 22.11
N TYR A 314 16.86 20.01 21.67
CA TYR A 314 17.87 20.53 22.59
C TYR A 314 17.43 21.84 23.23
N ALA A 315 16.73 22.72 22.50
CA ALA A 315 16.10 23.91 23.06
C ALA A 315 15.05 23.59 24.14
N GLN A 316 14.19 22.58 23.87
CA GLN A 316 13.18 22.10 24.84
C GLN A 316 13.83 21.54 26.10
N ILE A 317 14.90 20.73 25.97
CA ILE A 317 15.58 20.08 27.07
C ILE A 317 16.33 21.11 27.94
N THR A 318 17.03 22.08 27.32
CA THR A 318 17.97 22.94 28.01
C THR A 318 17.44 24.33 28.33
N GLY A 319 16.45 24.80 27.59
CA GLY A 319 15.96 26.19 27.67
C GLY A 319 17.00 27.25 27.28
N LYS A 320 18.08 26.87 26.60
CA LYS A 320 19.14 27.81 26.21
C LYS A 320 18.66 28.78 25.15
N GLU A 321 18.77 30.06 25.41
CA GLU A 321 18.26 31.14 24.57
C GLU A 321 18.85 31.12 23.16
N GLU A 322 20.10 30.73 22.99
CA GLU A 322 20.73 30.63 21.65
C GLU A 322 20.03 29.63 20.73
N TRP A 323 19.56 28.50 21.27
CA TRP A 323 18.83 27.47 20.49
C TRP A 323 17.38 27.88 20.25
N ILE A 324 16.74 28.53 21.23
CA ILE A 324 15.41 29.12 21.06
C ILE A 324 15.44 30.16 19.94
N ASN A 325 16.48 31.04 19.94
CA ASN A 325 16.67 32.05 18.89
C ASN A 325 16.99 31.43 17.51
N HIS A 326 17.67 30.26 17.49
CA HIS A 326 17.92 29.54 16.25
C HIS A 326 16.61 29.02 15.64
N ILE A 327 15.73 28.40 16.42
CA ILE A 327 14.41 27.95 15.96
C ILE A 327 13.53 29.13 15.54
N ASP A 328 13.53 30.23 16.27
CA ASP A 328 12.86 31.47 15.85
C ASP A 328 13.34 31.92 14.46
N LYS A 329 14.65 31.90 14.24
CA LYS A 329 15.28 32.27 12.97
C LYS A 329 14.86 31.35 11.83
N HIS A 330 14.80 30.04 12.09
CA HIS A 330 14.36 29.04 11.14
C HIS A 330 12.91 29.23 10.71
N ILE A 331 11.97 29.32 11.66
CA ILE A 331 10.55 29.49 11.34
C ILE A 331 10.30 30.79 10.57
N ARG A 332 10.92 31.90 10.99
CA ARG A 332 10.81 33.20 10.32
C ARG A 332 11.38 33.19 8.90
N TYR A 333 12.43 32.41 8.66
CA TYR A 333 12.96 32.19 7.31
C TYR A 333 11.92 31.52 6.42
N TRP A 334 11.28 30.46 6.91
CA TRP A 334 10.24 29.72 6.18
C TRP A 334 8.97 30.56 5.97
N MET A 335 8.66 31.46 6.88
CA MET A 335 7.60 32.46 6.73
C MET A 335 7.96 33.55 5.71
N ASN A 336 9.14 33.52 5.10
CA ASN A 336 9.65 34.52 4.16
C ASN A 336 9.60 35.94 4.71
N GLU A 337 9.98 36.17 5.98
CA GLU A 337 9.99 37.52 6.57
C GLU A 337 11.05 38.44 5.98
N GLY A 338 11.87 37.95 5.10
CA GLY A 338 12.87 38.71 4.35
C GLY A 338 14.08 39.10 5.19
N SER A 339 14.85 40.07 4.72
CA SER A 339 16.10 40.54 5.39
C SER A 339 15.85 41.33 6.69
N ALA A 340 14.61 41.48 7.11
CA ALA A 340 14.27 42.07 8.39
C ALA A 340 14.82 41.16 9.52
N GLY A 341 15.77 41.69 10.32
CA GLY A 341 16.41 40.94 11.38
C GLY A 341 17.61 40.07 10.97
N GLY A 342 18.17 40.26 9.78
CA GLY A 342 19.41 39.63 9.32
C GLY A 342 19.22 38.21 8.77
N LEU A 343 18.00 37.83 8.39
CA LEU A 343 17.71 36.57 7.68
C LEU A 343 18.24 36.60 6.25
N LYS A 344 18.65 35.42 5.73
CA LYS A 344 18.81 35.26 4.30
C LYS A 344 17.44 35.38 3.61
N PRO A 345 17.38 35.82 2.34
CA PRO A 345 16.16 35.65 1.55
C PRO A 345 15.76 34.18 1.48
N PHE A 346 14.48 33.89 1.49
CA PHE A 346 14.01 32.52 1.28
C PHE A 346 14.48 32.02 -0.09
N GLU A 347 15.21 30.90 -0.10
CA GLU A 347 15.82 30.37 -1.33
C GLU A 347 14.78 29.77 -2.27
N GLY A 348 13.66 29.30 -1.76
CA GLY A 348 12.51 28.88 -2.52
C GLY A 348 11.62 30.05 -2.97
N LYS A 349 10.35 29.78 -3.16
CA LYS A 349 9.32 30.76 -3.43
C LYS A 349 8.12 30.56 -2.53
N VAL A 350 7.45 31.65 -2.19
CA VAL A 350 6.09 31.55 -1.66
C VAL A 350 5.15 31.63 -2.86
N THR A 351 4.32 30.58 -3.05
CA THR A 351 3.32 30.55 -4.13
C THR A 351 2.23 31.59 -3.90
N PRO A 352 1.42 31.97 -4.88
CA PRO A 352 0.32 32.90 -4.69
C PRO A 352 -0.68 32.45 -3.60
N GLY A 353 -0.91 31.15 -3.43
CA GLY A 353 -1.76 30.57 -2.37
C GLY A 353 -1.06 30.45 -1.01
N GLY A 354 0.20 30.82 -0.90
CA GLY A 354 0.92 30.94 0.36
C GLY A 354 1.81 29.75 0.74
N LEU A 355 1.99 28.75 -0.13
CA LEU A 355 2.92 27.64 0.15
C LEU A 355 4.37 28.14 0.17
N SER A 356 5.10 27.81 1.21
CA SER A 356 6.55 27.97 1.27
C SER A 356 7.24 26.84 0.49
N HIS A 357 7.34 27.01 -0.82
CA HIS A 357 7.86 26.04 -1.78
C HIS A 357 9.38 26.12 -1.86
N LEU A 358 10.09 25.17 -1.27
CA LEU A 358 11.57 25.16 -1.25
C LEU A 358 12.16 24.55 -2.52
N THR A 359 11.67 23.38 -2.93
CA THR A 359 12.19 22.62 -4.08
C THR A 359 11.04 21.95 -4.83
N ASN A 360 11.23 21.61 -6.10
CA ASN A 360 10.18 20.99 -6.91
C ASN A 360 9.88 19.53 -6.55
N TRP A 361 10.80 18.84 -5.89
CA TRP A 361 10.59 17.41 -5.55
C TRP A 361 10.08 17.28 -4.14
N GLY A 362 8.85 16.79 -3.99
CA GLY A 362 8.22 16.62 -2.67
C GLY A 362 8.10 17.95 -1.91
N CYS A 363 7.68 19.03 -2.58
CA CYS A 363 7.65 20.35 -1.98
C CYS A 363 6.76 20.44 -0.74
N LEU A 364 5.65 19.69 -0.73
CA LEU A 364 4.72 19.67 0.40
C LEU A 364 5.33 19.00 1.65
N ARG A 365 6.17 17.98 1.46
CA ARG A 365 6.91 17.34 2.55
C ARG A 365 7.67 18.37 3.38
N HIS A 366 8.46 19.22 2.74
CA HIS A 366 9.27 20.22 3.44
C HIS A 366 8.44 21.27 4.19
N ALA A 367 7.34 21.72 3.57
CA ALA A 367 6.45 22.69 4.19
C ALA A 367 5.73 22.10 5.42
N THR A 368 5.22 20.88 5.30
CA THR A 368 4.49 20.21 6.41
C THR A 368 5.42 19.76 7.54
N ASN A 369 6.64 19.28 7.22
CA ASN A 369 7.65 18.98 8.24
C ASN A 369 8.03 20.23 9.04
N THR A 370 8.21 21.38 8.37
CA THR A 370 8.50 22.66 9.05
C THR A 370 7.27 23.14 9.83
N SER A 371 6.06 22.87 9.35
CA SER A 371 4.81 23.16 10.07
C SER A 371 4.72 22.39 11.37
N PHE A 372 5.05 21.11 11.39
CA PHE A 372 5.12 20.32 12.62
C PHE A 372 6.09 20.95 13.62
N LEU A 373 7.30 21.30 13.20
CA LEU A 373 8.27 21.94 14.11
C LEU A 373 7.78 23.30 14.60
N ALA A 374 7.10 24.08 13.78
CA ALA A 374 6.56 25.37 14.16
C ALA A 374 5.43 25.25 15.19
N LYS A 375 4.49 24.30 14.99
CA LYS A 375 3.44 23.96 15.99
C LYS A 375 4.07 23.57 17.33
N LEU A 376 5.00 22.61 17.27
CA LEU A 376 5.66 22.12 18.48
C LEU A 376 6.48 23.19 19.21
N ALA A 377 7.15 24.07 18.45
CA ALA A 377 7.85 25.22 19.03
C ALA A 377 6.90 26.21 19.70
N SER A 378 5.73 26.46 19.08
CA SER A 378 4.68 27.35 19.62
C SER A 378 4.17 26.83 20.97
N ASP A 379 3.92 25.53 21.08
CA ASP A 379 3.35 24.90 22.26
C ASP A 379 4.37 24.67 23.39
N THR A 380 5.67 24.74 23.06
CA THR A 380 6.74 24.45 24.02
C THR A 380 7.61 25.66 24.31
N ILE A 381 8.55 26.00 23.44
CA ILE A 381 9.57 27.01 23.69
C ILE A 381 9.05 28.45 23.51
N PHE A 382 7.95 28.66 22.80
CA PHE A 382 7.32 29.97 22.62
C PHE A 382 5.96 30.12 23.32
N LYS A 383 5.53 29.14 24.12
CA LYS A 383 4.22 29.13 24.80
C LYS A 383 3.92 30.35 25.62
N ASP A 384 4.96 30.97 26.19
CA ASP A 384 4.82 32.18 27.07
C ASP A 384 4.85 33.49 26.26
N ASP A 385 5.14 33.45 24.95
CA ASP A 385 5.03 34.58 24.00
C ASP A 385 3.82 34.35 23.07
N SER A 386 2.64 34.69 23.56
CA SER A 386 1.38 34.43 22.85
C SER A 386 1.29 35.06 21.45
N ALA A 387 1.99 36.17 21.21
CA ALA A 387 1.98 36.82 19.90
C ALA A 387 2.82 36.04 18.89
N LYS A 388 3.95 35.51 19.34
CA LYS A 388 4.86 34.70 18.53
C LYS A 388 4.25 33.31 18.27
N SER A 389 3.76 32.67 19.32
CA SER A 389 3.10 31.37 19.24
C SER A 389 1.93 31.41 18.22
N GLN A 390 0.96 32.31 18.40
CA GLN A 390 -0.17 32.46 17.45
C GLN A 390 0.25 32.76 16.01
N LYS A 391 1.34 33.49 15.84
CA LYS A 391 1.86 33.81 14.50
C LYS A 391 2.42 32.57 13.80
N TYR A 392 3.18 31.74 14.53
CA TYR A 392 3.77 30.53 13.99
C TYR A 392 2.72 29.45 13.75
N ASP A 393 1.76 29.31 14.66
CA ASP A 393 0.60 28.41 14.49
C ASP A 393 -0.19 28.73 13.22
N LYS A 394 -0.57 29.99 13.03
CA LYS A 394 -1.31 30.37 11.81
C LYS A 394 -0.57 30.10 10.53
N TRP A 395 0.76 30.29 10.53
CA TRP A 395 1.55 29.95 9.36
C TRP A 395 1.59 28.44 9.13
N ALA A 396 1.83 27.66 10.19
CA ALA A 396 1.85 26.20 10.12
C ALA A 396 0.51 25.63 9.62
N ASP A 397 -0.60 26.12 10.20
CA ASP A 397 -1.96 25.76 9.77
C ASP A 397 -2.18 26.07 8.28
N SER A 398 -1.72 27.21 7.81
CA SER A 398 -1.87 27.60 6.40
C SER A 398 -1.13 26.64 5.45
N GLN A 399 0.01 26.11 5.84
CA GLN A 399 0.77 25.16 5.03
C GLN A 399 0.07 23.77 4.98
N VAL A 400 -0.47 23.31 6.10
CA VAL A 400 -1.22 22.05 6.16
C VAL A 400 -2.55 22.20 5.41
N ASN A 401 -3.30 23.27 5.60
CA ASN A 401 -4.56 23.54 4.92
C ASN A 401 -4.40 23.72 3.41
N TYR A 402 -3.23 24.22 2.97
CA TYR A 402 -2.86 24.26 1.56
C TYR A 402 -2.91 22.87 0.93
N CYS A 403 -2.50 21.84 1.67
CA CYS A 403 -2.55 20.44 1.20
C CYS A 403 -3.99 19.94 1.02
N PHE A 404 -4.98 20.51 1.70
CA PHE A 404 -6.38 20.11 1.62
C PHE A 404 -7.19 20.86 0.55
N GLY A 405 -6.63 21.90 -0.03
CA GLY A 405 -7.32 22.67 -1.08
C GLY A 405 -7.31 24.18 -0.92
N ASP A 406 -6.79 24.73 0.18
CA ASP A 406 -6.62 26.19 0.35
C ASP A 406 -5.46 26.67 -0.52
N ASN A 407 -5.53 26.40 -1.82
CA ASN A 407 -4.48 26.64 -2.79
C ASN A 407 -5.03 27.18 -4.11
N GLU A 408 -4.14 27.53 -5.05
CA GLU A 408 -4.46 28.11 -6.35
C GLU A 408 -5.39 27.23 -7.20
N GLU A 409 -5.26 25.92 -7.04
CA GLU A 409 -5.99 24.93 -7.81
C GLU A 409 -7.33 24.52 -7.17
N ASN A 410 -7.61 24.92 -5.91
CA ASN A 410 -8.69 24.40 -5.10
C ASN A 410 -8.73 22.85 -5.14
N MET A 411 -7.56 22.24 -5.00
CA MET A 411 -7.34 20.80 -5.15
C MET A 411 -6.67 20.22 -3.91
N SER A 412 -7.19 19.09 -3.41
CA SER A 412 -6.52 18.35 -2.36
C SER A 412 -5.29 17.63 -2.88
N TYR A 413 -4.16 17.85 -2.24
CA TYR A 413 -2.92 17.10 -2.42
C TYR A 413 -2.78 15.95 -1.40
N VAL A 414 -3.79 15.77 -0.56
CA VAL A 414 -3.98 14.59 0.29
C VAL A 414 -5.12 13.78 -0.28
N LEU A 415 -4.84 12.57 -0.71
CA LEU A 415 -5.83 11.75 -1.41
C LEU A 415 -6.99 11.37 -0.48
N GLY A 416 -8.19 11.52 -0.99
CA GLY A 416 -9.42 11.24 -0.24
C GLY A 416 -9.88 12.37 0.68
N MET A 417 -9.24 13.56 0.66
CA MET A 417 -9.64 14.72 1.50
C MET A 417 -10.40 15.80 0.76
N GLY A 418 -10.65 15.66 -0.53
CA GLY A 418 -11.40 16.63 -1.31
C GLY A 418 -11.96 16.06 -2.60
N ASP A 419 -13.01 16.69 -3.14
CA ASP A 419 -13.64 16.25 -4.40
C ASP A 419 -12.72 16.40 -5.62
N LYS A 420 -11.90 17.44 -5.64
CA LYS A 420 -10.87 17.64 -6.66
C LYS A 420 -9.53 17.17 -6.14
N GLN A 421 -9.01 16.12 -6.73
CA GLN A 421 -7.72 15.52 -6.38
C GLN A 421 -7.13 14.78 -7.59
N PRO A 422 -5.83 14.49 -7.60
CA PRO A 422 -5.24 13.58 -8.58
C PRO A 422 -5.83 12.17 -8.49
N THR A 423 -6.07 11.54 -9.63
CA THR A 423 -6.69 10.21 -9.72
C THR A 423 -5.69 9.11 -10.07
N ALA A 424 -4.56 9.48 -10.66
CA ALA A 424 -3.47 8.58 -11.00
C ALA A 424 -2.17 9.10 -10.37
N ILE A 425 -1.59 8.31 -9.51
CA ILE A 425 -0.41 8.63 -8.72
C ILE A 425 0.71 7.62 -9.00
N HIS A 426 1.96 8.00 -8.73
CA HIS A 426 3.08 7.09 -8.93
C HIS A 426 3.14 6.04 -7.79
N HIS A 427 2.21 5.05 -7.84
CA HIS A 427 2.11 4.00 -6.84
C HIS A 427 1.60 2.70 -7.46
N ARG A 428 2.42 1.66 -7.45
CA ARG A 428 2.20 0.40 -8.15
C ARG A 428 0.99 -0.36 -7.63
N THR A 429 0.95 -0.63 -6.33
CA THR A 429 -0.13 -1.41 -5.72
C THR A 429 -1.49 -0.71 -5.86
N ALA A 430 -1.56 0.61 -5.61
CA ALA A 430 -2.82 1.35 -5.75
C ALA A 430 -3.32 1.41 -7.20
N SER A 431 -2.44 1.29 -8.19
CA SER A 431 -2.83 1.29 -9.61
C SER A 431 -3.67 0.06 -9.97
N GLY A 432 -3.37 -1.09 -9.36
CA GLY A 432 -4.00 -2.37 -9.68
C GLY A 432 -3.76 -2.82 -11.12
N ILE A 433 -2.67 -2.35 -11.76
CA ILE A 433 -2.31 -2.75 -13.14
C ILE A 433 -2.20 -4.26 -13.20
N HIS A 434 -2.92 -4.86 -14.15
CA HIS A 434 -3.04 -6.30 -14.31
C HIS A 434 -2.22 -6.87 -15.48
N ASP A 435 -1.64 -6.03 -16.32
CA ASP A 435 -0.74 -6.44 -17.40
C ASP A 435 0.53 -5.59 -17.40
N ASP A 436 1.54 -5.99 -18.17
CA ASP A 436 2.81 -5.28 -18.27
C ASP A 436 2.73 -4.09 -19.25
N HIS A 437 1.67 -3.30 -19.18
CA HIS A 437 1.52 -2.08 -19.97
C HIS A 437 2.61 -1.07 -19.68
N TRP A 438 3.18 -1.09 -18.48
CA TRP A 438 4.32 -0.28 -18.12
C TRP A 438 5.45 -0.32 -19.16
N ASN A 439 5.86 -1.52 -19.61
CA ASN A 439 6.91 -1.65 -20.59
C ASN A 439 6.41 -1.41 -22.03
N GLU A 440 5.16 -1.75 -22.33
CA GLU A 440 4.57 -1.56 -23.67
C GLU A 440 4.19 -0.09 -23.92
N LEU A 441 3.84 0.64 -22.86
CA LEU A 441 3.26 1.98 -22.95
C LEU A 441 4.22 3.05 -22.43
N GLY A 442 5.41 2.60 -22.03
CA GLY A 442 6.63 3.39 -22.00
C GLY A 442 6.73 4.46 -20.97
N GLN A 443 7.16 4.10 -19.78
CA GLN A 443 7.97 5.01 -19.00
C GLN A 443 9.14 5.53 -19.84
N GLU A 444 9.76 4.70 -20.66
CA GLU A 444 10.86 5.07 -21.54
C GLU A 444 10.43 5.83 -22.81
N SER A 445 9.24 5.59 -23.32
CA SER A 445 8.77 6.24 -24.55
C SER A 445 8.14 7.60 -24.33
N GLY A 446 7.88 8.00 -23.08
CA GLY A 446 7.24 9.29 -22.76
C GLY A 446 5.83 9.44 -23.36
N GLY A 447 5.22 8.35 -23.79
CA GLY A 447 3.89 8.35 -24.38
C GLY A 447 2.83 8.55 -23.32
N GLU A 448 1.91 9.48 -23.57
CA GLU A 448 0.76 9.74 -22.68
C GLU A 448 -0.29 8.64 -22.78
N GLU A 449 -0.18 7.75 -23.75
CA GLU A 449 -1.24 6.80 -24.15
C GLU A 449 -1.17 5.48 -23.38
N GLY A 450 -0.30 5.38 -22.38
CA GLY A 450 -0.03 4.10 -21.78
C GLY A 450 -0.24 3.94 -20.33
N TRP A 451 -0.41 5.01 -19.62
CA TRP A 451 -0.68 4.94 -18.22
C TRP A 451 -2.18 4.84 -17.96
N GLN A 452 -2.57 3.94 -17.08
CA GLN A 452 -3.93 3.93 -16.58
C GLN A 452 -4.25 5.28 -15.96
N THR A 453 -5.33 5.89 -16.41
CA THR A 453 -5.86 7.13 -15.83
C THR A 453 -6.85 6.83 -14.69
N GLU A 454 -7.31 5.59 -14.58
CA GLU A 454 -8.23 5.11 -13.58
C GLU A 454 -7.57 3.98 -12.77
N TYR A 455 -7.23 4.28 -11.52
CA TYR A 455 -6.63 3.34 -10.60
C TYR A 455 -7.68 2.44 -9.96
N ALA A 456 -7.28 1.20 -9.63
CA ALA A 456 -8.12 0.27 -8.88
C ALA A 456 -8.55 0.91 -7.56
N HIS A 457 -7.60 1.48 -6.83
CA HIS A 457 -7.77 1.93 -5.45
C HIS A 457 -7.55 3.43 -5.29
N THR A 458 -8.23 4.00 -4.30
CA THR A 458 -7.91 5.32 -3.78
C THR A 458 -6.93 5.17 -2.62
N LEU A 459 -5.74 5.76 -2.76
CA LEU A 459 -4.71 5.74 -1.70
C LEU A 459 -5.01 6.82 -0.65
N TYR A 460 -6.03 6.57 0.14
CA TYR A 460 -6.49 7.53 1.16
C TYR A 460 -5.36 7.99 2.07
N GLY A 461 -5.31 9.30 2.31
CA GLY A 461 -4.40 9.93 3.25
C GLY A 461 -2.95 10.11 2.78
N ALA A 462 -2.61 9.64 1.57
CA ALA A 462 -1.29 9.88 1.00
C ALA A 462 -1.12 11.34 0.61
N LEU A 463 -0.04 11.97 1.09
CA LEU A 463 0.43 13.29 0.66
C LEU A 463 1.30 13.12 -0.59
N ILE A 464 0.89 13.72 -1.69
CA ILE A 464 1.65 13.67 -2.96
C ILE A 464 2.75 14.73 -3.00
N GLY A 465 3.63 14.66 -4.01
CA GLY A 465 4.72 15.59 -4.21
C GLY A 465 4.32 17.07 -4.23
N GLY A 466 3.18 17.39 -4.84
CA GLY A 466 2.59 18.73 -4.81
C GLY A 466 2.78 19.56 -6.07
N PRO A 467 2.50 20.88 -6.05
CA PRO A 467 2.58 21.75 -7.19
C PRO A 467 4.02 22.21 -7.51
N ASP A 468 4.17 22.92 -8.61
CA ASP A 468 5.39 23.67 -8.92
C ASP A 468 5.51 24.98 -8.09
N ASN A 469 6.60 25.72 -8.27
CA ASN A 469 6.87 26.94 -7.52
C ASN A 469 5.98 28.15 -7.92
N THR A 470 5.01 27.95 -8.81
CA THR A 470 3.95 28.94 -9.13
C THR A 470 2.61 28.58 -8.49
N GLY A 471 2.54 27.44 -7.83
CA GLY A 471 1.31 26.89 -7.25
C GLY A 471 0.50 26.07 -8.27
N SER A 472 1.02 25.86 -9.49
CA SER A 472 0.32 25.09 -10.50
C SER A 472 0.63 23.60 -10.38
N TYR A 473 -0.41 22.78 -10.44
CA TYR A 473 -0.28 21.34 -10.59
C TYR A 473 -0.27 21.00 -12.09
N GLY A 474 0.93 21.05 -12.67
CA GLY A 474 1.11 21.05 -14.11
C GLY A 474 1.00 19.69 -14.78
N SER A 475 0.93 18.59 -14.01
CA SER A 475 0.92 17.26 -14.60
C SER A 475 0.00 16.31 -13.85
N TYR A 476 -0.83 15.59 -14.62
CA TYR A 476 -1.64 14.48 -14.12
C TYR A 476 -1.09 13.11 -14.59
N LYS A 477 0.19 13.10 -15.04
CA LYS A 477 0.83 11.89 -15.55
C LYS A 477 1.50 11.14 -14.40
N VAL A 478 1.27 9.87 -14.32
CA VAL A 478 1.96 8.98 -13.36
C VAL A 478 3.48 9.07 -13.48
N SER A 479 3.99 9.27 -14.71
CA SER A 479 5.43 9.42 -14.99
C SER A 479 6.04 10.72 -14.48
N ASP A 480 5.24 11.73 -14.13
CA ASP A 480 5.73 12.97 -13.54
C ASP A 480 5.82 12.87 -12.02
N TYR A 481 6.60 11.93 -11.55
CA TYR A 481 6.75 11.53 -10.14
C TYR A 481 7.11 12.70 -9.21
N GLN A 482 7.73 13.78 -9.67
CA GLN A 482 7.93 14.99 -8.87
C GLN A 482 6.63 15.55 -8.26
N TYR A 483 5.51 15.37 -8.96
CA TYR A 483 4.18 15.84 -8.57
C TYR A 483 3.32 14.73 -7.98
N THR A 484 3.41 13.53 -8.53
CA THR A 484 2.47 12.43 -8.28
C THR A 484 2.99 11.36 -7.34
N GLU A 485 4.28 11.38 -6.99
CA GLU A 485 4.87 10.43 -6.05
C GLU A 485 4.32 10.63 -4.64
N VAL A 486 4.22 9.54 -3.92
CA VAL A 486 3.95 9.45 -2.49
C VAL A 486 5.07 8.68 -1.83
N ALA A 487 5.37 8.99 -0.58
CA ALA A 487 6.40 8.28 0.19
C ALA A 487 6.11 8.35 1.69
N ILE A 488 6.64 7.39 2.44
CA ILE A 488 6.44 7.34 3.90
C ILE A 488 7.02 8.58 4.59
N ASP A 489 8.13 9.13 4.09
CA ASP A 489 8.73 10.35 4.62
C ASP A 489 7.94 11.61 4.25
N TYR A 490 7.20 11.61 3.11
CA TYR A 490 6.31 12.72 2.76
C TYR A 490 5.18 12.86 3.78
N ASN A 491 4.63 11.74 4.21
CA ASN A 491 3.54 11.73 5.19
C ASN A 491 4.00 11.99 6.63
N ALA A 492 5.27 11.77 6.99
CA ALA A 492 5.71 11.74 8.39
C ALA A 492 5.44 13.06 9.13
N GLY A 493 5.99 14.18 8.64
CA GLY A 493 5.79 15.48 9.30
C GLY A 493 4.37 16.03 9.12
N TYR A 494 3.73 15.75 7.99
CA TYR A 494 2.32 16.05 7.77
C TYR A 494 1.45 15.37 8.85
N THR A 495 1.64 14.08 9.07
CA THR A 495 0.92 13.30 10.08
C THR A 495 1.17 13.81 11.51
N ALA A 496 2.43 14.13 11.82
CA ALA A 496 2.78 14.72 13.12
C ALA A 496 2.15 16.12 13.31
N ALA A 497 2.07 16.93 12.26
CA ALA A 497 1.37 18.23 12.31
C ALA A 497 -0.14 18.06 12.53
N LEU A 498 -0.76 17.01 11.97
CA LEU A 498 -2.18 16.70 12.24
C LEU A 498 -2.46 16.40 13.71
N CYS A 499 -1.52 15.77 14.42
CA CYS A 499 -1.68 15.54 15.86
C CYS A 499 -1.80 16.87 16.63
N ALA A 500 -0.98 17.87 16.28
CA ALA A 500 -1.07 19.20 16.85
C ALA A 500 -2.39 19.91 16.47
N MET A 501 -2.83 19.77 15.22
CA MET A 501 -4.07 20.39 14.76
C MET A 501 -5.31 19.74 15.40
N ILE A 502 -5.26 18.46 15.75
CA ILE A 502 -6.32 17.82 16.54
C ILE A 502 -6.33 18.37 17.97
N ASP A 503 -5.17 18.67 18.57
CA ASP A 503 -5.12 19.30 19.89
C ASP A 503 -5.76 20.69 19.87
N ASP A 504 -5.50 21.48 18.82
CA ASP A 504 -6.03 22.85 18.68
C ASP A 504 -7.52 22.88 18.31
N TYR A 505 -7.95 22.03 17.39
CA TYR A 505 -9.25 22.15 16.72
C TYR A 505 -10.18 20.96 16.94
N GLY A 506 -9.66 19.84 17.42
CA GLY A 506 -10.42 18.61 17.53
C GLY A 506 -10.66 17.93 16.18
N GLY A 507 -11.76 17.20 16.12
CA GLY A 507 -12.21 16.42 14.98
C GLY A 507 -12.63 15.01 15.40
N GLU A 508 -13.30 14.30 14.50
CA GLU A 508 -13.73 12.92 14.74
C GLU A 508 -13.38 12.08 13.52
N PRO A 509 -12.87 10.85 13.68
CA PRO A 509 -12.64 9.94 12.58
C PRO A 509 -13.96 9.51 11.93
N LEU A 510 -13.90 9.04 10.70
CA LEU A 510 -15.04 8.47 10.02
C LEU A 510 -15.39 7.10 10.61
N ALA A 511 -16.67 6.88 10.95
CA ALA A 511 -17.12 5.64 11.56
C ALA A 511 -17.05 4.43 10.61
N ASP A 512 -17.34 4.68 9.31
CA ASP A 512 -17.37 3.64 8.27
C ASP A 512 -16.14 3.73 7.34
N PHE A 513 -14.95 3.87 7.90
CA PHE A 513 -13.71 3.92 7.16
C PHE A 513 -12.82 2.70 7.47
N PRO A 514 -12.17 2.09 6.47
CA PRO A 514 -12.20 2.44 5.05
C PRO A 514 -13.52 2.05 4.35
N PRO A 515 -13.88 2.73 3.25
CA PRO A 515 -15.06 2.35 2.48
C PRO A 515 -14.83 1.00 1.78
N THR A 516 -15.89 0.20 1.68
CA THR A 516 -15.85 -1.03 0.87
C THR A 516 -15.69 -0.65 -0.60
N GLU A 517 -14.65 -1.14 -1.22
CA GLU A 517 -14.44 -1.00 -2.65
C GLU A 517 -15.12 -2.14 -3.41
N THR A 518 -15.68 -1.82 -4.56
CA THR A 518 -16.14 -2.83 -5.53
C THR A 518 -15.17 -2.86 -6.71
N PRO A 519 -14.81 -4.04 -7.24
CA PRO A 519 -13.98 -4.13 -8.42
C PRO A 519 -14.49 -3.25 -9.56
N LYS A 520 -13.61 -2.43 -10.13
CA LYS A 520 -13.93 -1.50 -11.22
C LYS A 520 -13.97 -2.18 -12.58
N TRP A 521 -13.43 -3.40 -12.66
CA TRP A 521 -13.38 -4.24 -13.86
C TRP A 521 -13.58 -5.70 -13.47
N ALA A 522 -13.76 -6.55 -14.48
CA ALA A 522 -13.83 -8.01 -14.26
C ALA A 522 -12.45 -8.51 -13.79
N GLU A 523 -12.42 -9.22 -12.68
CA GLU A 523 -11.17 -9.80 -12.15
C GLU A 523 -10.71 -11.02 -12.95
N TRP A 524 -11.62 -11.68 -13.61
CA TRP A 524 -11.39 -12.85 -14.46
C TRP A 524 -12.05 -12.67 -15.80
N GLU A 525 -11.38 -13.09 -16.88
CA GLU A 525 -11.96 -13.04 -18.23
C GLU A 525 -11.46 -14.19 -19.08
N MET A 526 -12.31 -14.61 -20.02
CA MET A 526 -11.93 -15.53 -21.10
C MET A 526 -12.02 -14.81 -22.44
N ALA A 527 -10.94 -14.89 -23.22
CA ALA A 527 -10.96 -14.49 -24.63
C ALA A 527 -10.78 -15.72 -25.51
N ALA A 528 -11.46 -15.77 -26.65
CA ALA A 528 -11.32 -16.86 -27.58
C ALA A 528 -11.47 -16.41 -29.05
N VAL A 529 -10.73 -17.09 -29.94
CA VAL A 529 -10.83 -16.93 -31.39
C VAL A 529 -10.84 -18.29 -32.04
N LEU A 530 -11.44 -18.36 -33.24
CA LEU A 530 -11.38 -19.54 -34.07
C LEU A 530 -9.97 -19.69 -34.69
N ASN A 531 -9.24 -20.71 -34.23
CA ASN A 531 -7.89 -21.00 -34.75
C ASN A 531 -7.94 -21.84 -36.07
N GLY A 532 -9.00 -22.62 -36.25
CA GLY A 532 -9.24 -23.35 -37.44
C GLY A 532 -10.55 -24.15 -37.40
N SER A 533 -11.14 -24.43 -38.57
CA SER A 533 -12.34 -25.21 -38.66
C SER A 533 -12.34 -26.05 -39.93
N GLY A 534 -13.10 -27.17 -39.92
CA GLY A 534 -13.30 -28.05 -41.05
C GLY A 534 -14.60 -28.84 -40.90
N ALA A 535 -14.88 -29.69 -41.87
CA ALA A 535 -16.12 -30.48 -41.89
C ALA A 535 -16.22 -31.49 -40.72
N SER A 536 -15.13 -31.72 -39.98
CA SER A 536 -15.02 -32.70 -38.90
C SER A 536 -14.39 -32.15 -37.63
N TYR A 537 -14.08 -30.87 -37.56
CA TYR A 537 -13.43 -30.30 -36.40
C TYR A 537 -13.63 -28.79 -36.22
N THR A 538 -13.51 -28.37 -34.96
CA THR A 538 -13.33 -26.97 -34.54
C THR A 538 -12.06 -26.88 -33.69
N GLU A 539 -11.21 -25.89 -33.97
CA GLU A 539 -10.02 -25.62 -33.18
C GLU A 539 -10.10 -24.22 -32.63
N ILE A 540 -10.01 -24.11 -31.32
CA ILE A 540 -10.13 -22.88 -30.51
C ILE A 540 -8.77 -22.49 -30.01
N LYS A 541 -8.51 -21.18 -30.00
CA LYS A 541 -7.41 -20.56 -29.29
C LYS A 541 -8.01 -19.67 -28.24
N ALA A 542 -7.75 -19.96 -26.96
CA ALA A 542 -8.32 -19.26 -25.83
C ALA A 542 -7.27 -18.70 -24.89
N TRP A 543 -7.59 -17.58 -24.26
CA TRP A 543 -6.86 -16.99 -23.14
C TRP A 543 -7.72 -17.03 -21.89
N ALA A 544 -7.16 -17.59 -20.79
CA ALA A 544 -7.64 -17.38 -19.44
C ALA A 544 -6.84 -16.22 -18.84
N MET A 545 -7.51 -15.18 -18.31
CA MET A 545 -6.89 -13.94 -17.86
C MET A 545 -7.20 -13.66 -16.40
N ASN A 546 -6.19 -13.12 -15.67
CA ASN A 546 -6.26 -12.70 -14.29
C ASN A 546 -6.01 -11.19 -14.20
N HIS A 547 -7.03 -10.44 -13.79
CA HIS A 547 -7.01 -9.00 -13.60
C HIS A 547 -7.31 -8.60 -12.14
N THR A 548 -7.05 -9.54 -11.21
CA THR A 548 -7.35 -9.33 -9.78
C THR A 548 -6.53 -8.17 -9.21
N ALA A 549 -7.20 -7.34 -8.41
CA ALA A 549 -6.59 -6.21 -7.70
C ALA A 549 -7.22 -5.99 -6.30
N TRP A 550 -8.25 -6.74 -5.91
CA TRP A 550 -9.01 -6.59 -4.65
C TRP A 550 -8.95 -7.83 -3.73
N PRO A 551 -7.80 -8.25 -3.25
CA PRO A 551 -6.42 -7.93 -3.61
C PRO A 551 -5.94 -8.62 -4.90
N ALA A 552 -4.77 -8.22 -5.39
CA ALA A 552 -4.08 -8.92 -6.46
C ALA A 552 -3.65 -10.33 -6.00
N ARG A 553 -3.81 -11.34 -6.86
CA ARG A 553 -3.59 -12.75 -6.48
C ARG A 553 -2.83 -13.52 -7.54
N VAL A 554 -1.87 -14.32 -7.10
CA VAL A 554 -1.33 -15.43 -7.89
C VAL A 554 -2.33 -16.58 -7.80
N GLN A 555 -2.94 -16.98 -8.91
CA GLN A 555 -3.98 -17.99 -8.90
C GLN A 555 -3.54 -19.29 -9.56
N LYS A 556 -3.61 -20.36 -8.79
CA LYS A 556 -3.49 -21.77 -9.20
C LYS A 556 -4.89 -22.40 -9.24
N ASN A 557 -4.97 -23.67 -9.61
CA ASN A 557 -6.21 -24.48 -9.62
C ASN A 557 -7.30 -23.87 -10.51
N ILE A 558 -6.90 -23.33 -11.67
CA ILE A 558 -7.80 -22.80 -12.66
C ILE A 558 -8.25 -23.91 -13.59
N SER A 559 -9.53 -23.89 -13.95
CA SER A 559 -10.05 -24.63 -15.09
C SER A 559 -11.03 -23.78 -15.87
N TYR A 560 -11.24 -24.13 -17.15
CA TYR A 560 -12.28 -23.51 -17.97
C TYR A 560 -12.92 -24.52 -18.91
N ARG A 561 -14.18 -24.26 -19.29
CA ARG A 561 -15.00 -25.16 -20.09
C ARG A 561 -15.49 -24.50 -21.36
N TYR A 562 -15.34 -25.22 -22.46
CA TYR A 562 -15.94 -24.93 -23.78
C TYR A 562 -17.08 -25.91 -24.04
N TYR A 563 -18.31 -25.41 -24.10
CA TYR A 563 -19.52 -26.22 -24.26
C TYR A 563 -19.91 -26.35 -25.74
N PHE A 564 -20.27 -27.59 -26.15
CA PHE A 564 -20.65 -27.89 -27.51
C PHE A 564 -21.82 -28.90 -27.55
N ASP A 565 -22.62 -28.85 -28.58
CA ASP A 565 -23.75 -29.76 -28.83
C ASP A 565 -23.27 -31.00 -29.63
N VAL A 566 -23.85 -32.15 -29.32
CA VAL A 566 -23.50 -33.41 -30.01
C VAL A 566 -24.67 -34.00 -30.80
N SER A 567 -25.77 -33.25 -30.98
CA SER A 567 -26.99 -33.75 -31.61
C SER A 567 -26.73 -34.17 -33.05
N GLU A 568 -25.92 -33.45 -33.85
CA GLU A 568 -25.56 -33.80 -35.21
C GLU A 568 -24.61 -35.02 -35.27
N VAL A 569 -23.74 -35.20 -34.28
CA VAL A 569 -22.90 -36.39 -34.11
C VAL A 569 -23.76 -37.63 -33.96
N LEU A 570 -24.73 -37.56 -33.04
CA LEU A 570 -25.68 -38.64 -32.78
C LEU A 570 -26.62 -38.88 -33.98
N ALA A 571 -27.07 -37.82 -34.64
CA ALA A 571 -27.92 -37.93 -35.85
C ALA A 571 -27.17 -38.57 -37.03
N ALA A 572 -25.86 -38.39 -37.11
CA ALA A 572 -25.01 -39.04 -38.08
C ALA A 572 -24.74 -40.53 -37.78
N GLY A 573 -25.22 -41.02 -36.62
CA GLY A 573 -25.03 -42.42 -36.19
C GLY A 573 -23.68 -42.68 -35.52
N LEU A 574 -23.00 -41.63 -35.11
CA LEU A 574 -21.81 -41.69 -34.28
C LEU A 574 -22.21 -41.71 -32.79
N SER A 575 -21.25 -41.93 -31.95
CA SER A 575 -21.39 -41.85 -30.49
C SER A 575 -20.49 -40.75 -29.93
N VAL A 576 -20.71 -40.35 -28.69
CA VAL A 576 -19.83 -39.42 -28.00
C VAL A 576 -18.40 -39.96 -27.88
N ASP A 577 -18.22 -41.27 -27.81
CA ASP A 577 -16.91 -41.94 -27.79
C ASP A 577 -16.10 -41.73 -29.09
N ASP A 578 -16.74 -41.34 -30.15
CA ASP A 578 -16.11 -41.02 -31.44
C ASP A 578 -15.56 -39.58 -31.47
N ILE A 579 -15.95 -38.74 -30.50
CA ILE A 579 -15.46 -37.36 -30.37
C ILE A 579 -14.10 -37.36 -29.69
N LYS A 580 -13.16 -36.61 -30.25
CA LYS A 580 -11.83 -36.45 -29.71
C LYS A 580 -11.59 -35.00 -29.30
N VAL A 581 -11.19 -34.80 -28.09
CA VAL A 581 -10.75 -33.50 -27.52
C VAL A 581 -9.24 -33.57 -27.34
N GLU A 582 -8.49 -32.65 -27.90
CA GLU A 582 -7.03 -32.70 -27.91
C GLU A 582 -6.43 -31.30 -27.73
N GLY A 583 -5.45 -31.17 -26.84
CA GLY A 583 -4.54 -30.02 -26.81
C GLY A 583 -3.66 -29.98 -28.08
N LYS A 584 -3.50 -28.79 -28.65
CA LYS A 584 -2.67 -28.57 -29.87
C LYS A 584 -1.41 -27.74 -29.56
N SER A 585 -1.56 -26.68 -28.80
CA SER A 585 -0.46 -25.82 -28.35
C SER A 585 -0.85 -25.12 -27.06
N GLN A 586 0.12 -24.75 -26.29
CA GLN A 586 -0.09 -23.91 -25.12
C GLN A 586 1.10 -22.95 -24.95
N GLN A 587 0.85 -21.80 -24.31
CA GLN A 587 1.84 -20.73 -24.14
C GLN A 587 3.07 -21.22 -23.40
N TYR A 588 2.85 -22.01 -22.38
CA TYR A 588 3.93 -22.65 -21.62
C TYR A 588 3.85 -24.16 -21.83
N GLY A 589 4.93 -24.74 -22.27
CA GLY A 589 5.07 -26.18 -22.39
C GLY A 589 5.30 -26.83 -21.03
N GLU A 590 5.48 -28.14 -21.05
CA GLU A 590 5.95 -28.91 -19.89
C GLU A 590 7.25 -28.29 -19.35
N GLY A 591 7.27 -27.95 -18.06
CA GLY A 591 8.43 -27.37 -17.43
C GLY A 591 8.16 -26.79 -16.04
N LYS A 592 9.05 -25.88 -15.58
CA LYS A 592 9.03 -25.31 -14.23
C LYS A 592 7.75 -24.53 -13.85
N GLN A 593 6.92 -24.17 -14.82
CA GLN A 593 5.69 -23.39 -14.61
C GLN A 593 4.41 -24.23 -14.70
N GLY A 594 4.50 -25.54 -14.71
CA GLY A 594 3.37 -26.43 -14.90
C GLY A 594 2.81 -26.40 -16.32
N TYR A 595 1.65 -27.00 -16.55
CA TYR A 595 1.00 -27.09 -17.85
C TYR A 595 -0.53 -27.08 -17.72
N ALA A 596 -1.20 -26.88 -18.87
CA ALA A 596 -2.65 -27.00 -18.99
C ALA A 596 -3.01 -28.32 -19.67
N GLU A 597 -3.75 -29.18 -18.98
CA GLU A 597 -4.31 -30.40 -19.55
C GLU A 597 -5.62 -30.12 -20.27
N VAL A 598 -5.76 -30.63 -21.49
CA VAL A 598 -7.02 -30.56 -22.25
C VAL A 598 -7.65 -31.95 -22.25
N SER A 599 -8.89 -32.04 -21.82
CA SER A 599 -9.62 -33.30 -21.63
C SER A 599 -11.10 -33.19 -22.01
N GLY A 600 -11.76 -34.33 -22.11
CA GLY A 600 -13.17 -34.44 -22.51
C GLY A 600 -13.36 -35.45 -23.66
N PRO A 601 -14.58 -35.56 -24.24
CA PRO A 601 -15.78 -34.78 -23.90
C PRO A 601 -16.40 -35.23 -22.57
N TYR A 602 -16.88 -34.28 -21.78
CA TYR A 602 -17.63 -34.52 -20.55
C TYR A 602 -19.07 -34.07 -20.74
N LYS A 603 -20.02 -34.88 -20.22
CA LYS A 603 -21.42 -34.50 -20.26
C LYS A 603 -21.73 -33.33 -19.32
N TYR A 604 -22.47 -32.35 -19.82
CA TYR A 604 -22.99 -31.29 -18.99
C TYR A 604 -24.31 -31.69 -18.35
N GLU A 605 -24.38 -31.79 -17.03
CA GLU A 605 -25.53 -32.30 -16.29
C GLU A 605 -26.67 -31.28 -16.16
N GLY A 606 -26.40 -29.94 -16.39
CA GLY A 606 -27.43 -28.89 -16.40
C GLY A 606 -28.33 -28.90 -17.64
N ASP A 607 -27.97 -29.64 -18.70
CA ASP A 607 -28.77 -29.71 -19.94
C ASP A 607 -29.86 -30.78 -19.88
N SER A 608 -31.11 -30.34 -19.95
CA SER A 608 -32.29 -31.24 -19.98
C SER A 608 -32.42 -32.08 -21.24
N THR A 609 -31.79 -31.69 -22.35
CA THR A 609 -31.78 -32.42 -23.62
C THR A 609 -30.78 -33.60 -23.60
N GLY A 610 -29.73 -33.47 -22.81
CA GLY A 610 -28.63 -34.41 -22.69
C GLY A 610 -27.65 -34.40 -23.84
N ASN A 611 -27.71 -33.36 -24.71
CA ASN A 611 -26.86 -33.22 -25.87
C ASN A 611 -25.66 -32.29 -25.65
N THR A 612 -25.66 -31.52 -24.56
CA THR A 612 -24.56 -30.60 -24.28
C THR A 612 -23.42 -31.32 -23.57
N TYR A 613 -22.24 -31.18 -24.13
CA TYR A 613 -20.97 -31.68 -23.61
C TYR A 613 -19.95 -30.54 -23.51
N TYR A 614 -18.83 -30.76 -22.81
CA TYR A 614 -17.77 -29.75 -22.75
C TYR A 614 -16.37 -30.36 -22.87
N ALA A 615 -15.47 -29.58 -23.42
CA ALA A 615 -14.03 -29.75 -23.30
C ALA A 615 -13.58 -28.97 -22.09
N GLU A 616 -12.74 -29.56 -21.24
CA GLU A 616 -12.15 -28.91 -20.07
C GLU A 616 -10.67 -28.69 -20.29
N VAL A 617 -10.22 -27.49 -19.92
CA VAL A 617 -8.79 -27.16 -19.80
C VAL A 617 -8.52 -26.91 -18.34
N LYS A 618 -7.58 -27.68 -17.74
CA LYS A 618 -7.25 -27.62 -16.31
C LYS A 618 -5.78 -27.36 -16.10
N PHE A 619 -5.47 -26.41 -15.21
CA PHE A 619 -4.11 -26.09 -14.83
C PHE A 619 -3.58 -27.11 -13.84
N LEU A 620 -2.38 -27.67 -14.12
CA LEU A 620 -1.73 -28.70 -13.34
C LEU A 620 -0.29 -28.33 -13.01
N ASP A 621 0.28 -29.06 -12.03
CA ASP A 621 1.70 -28.97 -11.62
C ASP A 621 2.18 -27.56 -11.31
N GLY A 622 1.35 -26.80 -10.57
CA GLY A 622 1.68 -25.45 -10.14
C GLY A 622 1.52 -24.37 -11.21
N ARG A 623 0.90 -24.67 -12.34
CA ARG A 623 0.54 -23.66 -13.33
C ARG A 623 -0.31 -22.58 -12.69
N ALA A 624 0.10 -21.32 -12.87
CA ALA A 624 -0.59 -20.17 -12.28
C ALA A 624 -0.58 -18.98 -13.24
N ILE A 625 -1.57 -18.11 -13.08
CA ILE A 625 -1.60 -16.77 -13.67
C ILE A 625 -1.68 -15.73 -12.57
N GLN A 626 -1.09 -14.55 -12.80
CA GLN A 626 -1.00 -13.44 -11.85
C GLN A 626 -1.24 -12.11 -12.57
N PRO A 627 -1.82 -11.09 -11.93
CA PRO A 627 -2.19 -9.85 -12.62
C PRO A 627 -0.97 -8.94 -12.86
N THR A 628 0.02 -9.44 -13.59
CA THR A 628 1.23 -8.69 -14.00
C THR A 628 1.95 -9.41 -15.12
N GLY A 629 2.77 -8.67 -15.85
CA GLY A 629 3.59 -9.21 -16.92
C GLY A 629 2.84 -9.42 -18.21
N GLN A 630 3.55 -9.26 -19.34
CA GLN A 630 2.98 -9.38 -20.68
C GLN A 630 2.36 -10.74 -20.95
N SER A 631 2.86 -11.77 -20.29
CA SER A 631 2.43 -13.14 -20.50
C SER A 631 1.95 -13.84 -19.24
N GLU A 632 2.26 -13.30 -18.08
CA GLU A 632 1.96 -13.96 -16.81
C GLU A 632 0.54 -13.69 -16.33
N HIS A 633 -0.11 -12.63 -16.84
CA HIS A 633 -1.51 -12.33 -16.51
C HIS A 633 -2.51 -13.21 -17.27
N ARG A 634 -2.04 -13.98 -18.24
CA ARG A 634 -2.87 -14.85 -19.09
C ARG A 634 -2.21 -16.17 -19.37
N ASP A 635 -3.00 -17.14 -19.79
CA ASP A 635 -2.51 -18.40 -20.36
C ASP A 635 -3.23 -18.72 -21.67
N GLU A 636 -2.45 -18.91 -22.75
CA GLU A 636 -2.95 -19.31 -24.06
C GLU A 636 -2.93 -20.82 -24.21
N VAL A 637 -4.09 -21.41 -24.48
CA VAL A 637 -4.20 -22.82 -24.87
C VAL A 637 -4.97 -22.93 -26.16
N GLN A 638 -4.43 -23.76 -27.08
CA GLN A 638 -5.08 -24.14 -28.32
C GLN A 638 -5.54 -25.59 -28.22
N PHE A 639 -6.79 -25.83 -28.48
CA PHE A 639 -7.39 -27.18 -28.44
C PHE A 639 -8.34 -27.41 -29.58
N ARG A 640 -8.52 -28.69 -29.93
CA ARG A 640 -9.37 -29.14 -31.03
C ARG A 640 -10.39 -30.15 -30.53
N ILE A 641 -11.63 -29.96 -30.97
CA ILE A 641 -12.71 -30.94 -30.87
C ILE A 641 -12.97 -31.46 -32.26
N SER A 642 -13.01 -32.77 -32.43
CA SER A 642 -13.15 -33.37 -33.77
C SER A 642 -13.86 -34.71 -33.74
N VAL A 643 -14.50 -35.04 -34.84
CA VAL A 643 -15.01 -36.37 -35.14
C VAL A 643 -14.16 -37.02 -36.25
N PRO A 644 -14.16 -38.36 -36.43
CA PRO A 644 -13.47 -39.00 -37.55
C PRO A 644 -13.98 -38.54 -38.92
N ASP A 645 -13.08 -38.31 -39.88
CA ASP A 645 -13.46 -37.93 -41.26
C ASP A 645 -14.23 -39.05 -41.96
N ALA A 646 -14.03 -40.26 -41.53
CA ALA A 646 -14.73 -41.44 -42.06
C ALA A 646 -14.79 -42.58 -41.04
N ILE A 647 -15.88 -43.36 -41.05
CA ILE A 647 -16.04 -44.61 -40.32
C ILE A 647 -16.37 -45.72 -41.33
N ASP A 648 -15.65 -46.85 -41.24
CA ASP A 648 -15.77 -47.98 -42.14
C ASP A 648 -15.69 -47.58 -43.63
N GLY A 649 -14.88 -46.58 -43.93
CA GLY A 649 -14.65 -46.05 -45.26
C GLY A 649 -15.78 -45.16 -45.83
N LYS A 650 -16.76 -44.80 -45.00
CA LYS A 650 -17.80 -43.84 -45.34
C LYS A 650 -17.50 -42.47 -44.71
N PRO A 651 -17.56 -41.38 -45.49
CA PRO A 651 -17.37 -40.05 -45.00
C PRO A 651 -18.41 -39.70 -43.91
N THR A 652 -17.98 -39.02 -42.85
CA THR A 652 -18.84 -38.49 -41.74
C THR A 652 -19.27 -37.05 -42.00
N THR A 653 -19.42 -36.68 -43.28
CA THR A 653 -19.82 -35.32 -43.67
C THR A 653 -21.16 -34.93 -43.05
N GLY A 654 -21.19 -33.77 -42.36
CA GLY A 654 -22.37 -33.29 -41.65
C GLY A 654 -22.54 -33.82 -40.23
N ALA A 655 -21.57 -34.57 -39.73
CA ALA A 655 -21.53 -35.06 -38.34
C ALA A 655 -20.89 -34.03 -37.37
N TRP A 656 -20.54 -32.88 -37.86
CA TRP A 656 -19.96 -31.80 -37.05
C TRP A 656 -20.47 -30.44 -37.55
N ASP A 657 -21.11 -29.67 -36.67
CA ASP A 657 -21.61 -28.31 -36.93
C ASP A 657 -21.46 -27.44 -35.65
N PRO A 658 -20.41 -26.64 -35.55
CA PRO A 658 -20.18 -25.84 -34.34
C PRO A 658 -21.14 -24.65 -34.20
N SER A 659 -22.00 -24.37 -35.19
CA SER A 659 -22.89 -23.20 -35.14
C SER A 659 -24.00 -23.27 -34.08
N ASN A 660 -24.25 -24.45 -33.53
CA ASN A 660 -25.19 -24.69 -32.44
C ASN A 660 -24.51 -24.88 -31.09
N ASP A 661 -23.18 -24.78 -31.01
CA ASP A 661 -22.39 -24.87 -29.78
C ASP A 661 -22.56 -23.62 -28.93
N TRP A 662 -22.86 -23.76 -27.64
CA TRP A 662 -23.02 -22.64 -26.73
C TRP A 662 -21.80 -21.71 -26.71
N SER A 663 -20.58 -22.29 -26.62
CA SER A 663 -19.35 -21.49 -26.50
C SER A 663 -18.82 -21.00 -27.85
N TYR A 664 -19.43 -21.39 -29.00
CA TYR A 664 -18.99 -20.94 -30.31
C TYR A 664 -19.50 -19.54 -30.68
N GLU A 665 -20.59 -19.10 -30.05
CA GLU A 665 -21.16 -17.77 -30.28
C GLU A 665 -20.10 -16.69 -30.03
N GLY A 666 -19.83 -15.88 -31.06
CA GLY A 666 -18.83 -14.80 -31.03
C GLY A 666 -17.39 -15.24 -31.35
N VAL A 667 -17.08 -16.54 -31.27
CA VAL A 667 -15.71 -17.01 -31.56
C VAL A 667 -15.40 -16.95 -33.08
N GLU A 668 -16.38 -17.20 -33.93
CA GLU A 668 -16.21 -17.19 -35.39
C GLU A 668 -15.89 -15.80 -35.94
N ASP A 669 -16.38 -14.74 -35.32
CA ASP A 669 -16.20 -13.35 -35.76
C ASP A 669 -14.93 -12.69 -35.16
N ALA A 670 -14.45 -13.21 -34.05
CA ALA A 670 -13.27 -12.68 -33.37
C ALA A 670 -11.98 -13.11 -34.10
N THR A 671 -11.10 -12.16 -34.38
CA THR A 671 -9.88 -12.38 -35.16
C THR A 671 -8.59 -12.14 -34.35
N ASP A 672 -8.68 -11.51 -33.20
CA ASP A 672 -7.53 -11.11 -32.37
C ASP A 672 -7.90 -11.17 -30.91
N LEU A 673 -7.19 -11.99 -30.14
CA LEU A 673 -7.40 -12.17 -28.69
C LEU A 673 -7.21 -10.90 -27.88
N LYS A 674 -6.51 -9.90 -28.41
CA LYS A 674 -6.27 -8.61 -27.76
C LYS A 674 -7.44 -7.63 -27.88
N LYS A 675 -8.48 -7.99 -28.63
CA LYS A 675 -9.61 -7.08 -28.86
C LYS A 675 -10.80 -7.44 -27.98
N PRO A 676 -11.61 -6.43 -27.62
CA PRO A 676 -12.80 -6.65 -26.79
C PRO A 676 -13.82 -7.62 -27.41
N ASP A 677 -13.86 -7.76 -28.74
CA ASP A 677 -14.75 -8.68 -29.44
C ASP A 677 -14.39 -10.16 -29.30
N SER A 678 -13.20 -10.47 -28.75
CA SER A 678 -12.78 -11.82 -28.39
C SER A 678 -13.19 -12.26 -26.99
N ILE A 679 -13.62 -11.34 -26.13
CA ILE A 679 -14.10 -11.68 -24.78
C ILE A 679 -15.37 -12.51 -24.89
N ASN A 680 -15.34 -13.72 -24.34
CA ASN A 680 -16.40 -14.70 -24.47
C ASN A 680 -16.92 -15.15 -23.12
N SER A 681 -18.16 -14.76 -22.79
CA SER A 681 -18.83 -15.16 -21.56
C SER A 681 -19.44 -16.56 -21.60
N HIS A 682 -19.51 -17.21 -22.77
CA HIS A 682 -19.99 -18.57 -22.91
C HIS A 682 -18.88 -19.64 -22.75
N ILE A 683 -17.64 -19.20 -22.53
CA ILE A 683 -16.55 -20.04 -22.04
C ILE A 683 -16.39 -19.72 -20.55
N THR A 684 -16.75 -20.67 -19.71
CA THR A 684 -16.75 -20.44 -18.26
C THR A 684 -15.41 -20.73 -17.63
N MET A 685 -14.98 -19.90 -16.66
CA MET A 685 -13.77 -20.12 -15.89
C MET A 685 -14.10 -20.41 -14.42
N TYR A 686 -13.33 -21.31 -13.85
CA TYR A 686 -13.43 -21.74 -12.45
C TYR A 686 -12.09 -21.59 -11.75
N VAL A 687 -12.15 -21.16 -10.51
CA VAL A 687 -11.03 -21.16 -9.56
C VAL A 687 -11.44 -22.03 -8.38
N ASP A 688 -10.65 -23.06 -8.07
CA ASP A 688 -10.98 -24.04 -7.01
C ASP A 688 -12.42 -24.59 -7.15
N GLU A 689 -12.86 -24.90 -8.38
CA GLU A 689 -14.20 -25.36 -8.77
C GLU A 689 -15.32 -24.32 -8.58
N ILE A 690 -15.02 -23.08 -8.21
CA ILE A 690 -15.98 -21.98 -8.09
C ILE A 690 -16.05 -21.23 -9.43
N LEU A 691 -17.25 -21.05 -9.97
CA LEU A 691 -17.49 -20.29 -11.21
C LEU A 691 -17.18 -18.81 -11.00
N VAL A 692 -16.08 -18.32 -11.63
CA VAL A 692 -15.60 -16.93 -11.48
C VAL A 692 -15.84 -16.06 -12.71
N TRP A 693 -16.06 -16.67 -13.89
CA TRP A 693 -16.34 -15.98 -15.13
C TRP A 693 -17.33 -16.76 -16.00
N GLY A 694 -18.21 -16.02 -16.67
CA GLY A 694 -19.07 -16.50 -17.73
C GLY A 694 -20.43 -16.99 -17.26
N GLU A 695 -21.15 -17.63 -18.20
CA GLU A 695 -22.48 -18.18 -18.06
C GLU A 695 -22.51 -19.61 -18.60
N GLU A 696 -22.97 -20.55 -17.77
CA GLU A 696 -23.21 -21.93 -18.18
C GLU A 696 -24.44 -22.06 -19.08
N PRO A 697 -24.55 -23.14 -19.87
CA PRO A 697 -25.70 -23.33 -20.80
C PRO A 697 -27.09 -23.34 -20.14
N ASP A 698 -27.18 -23.62 -18.81
CA ASP A 698 -28.43 -23.57 -18.05
C ASP A 698 -28.79 -22.19 -17.50
N GLY A 699 -27.95 -21.17 -17.77
CA GLY A 699 -28.14 -19.80 -17.30
C GLY A 699 -27.46 -19.50 -15.96
N THR A 700 -26.71 -20.43 -15.38
CA THR A 700 -25.90 -20.19 -14.18
C THR A 700 -24.76 -19.23 -14.50
N LYS A 701 -24.65 -18.14 -13.73
CA LYS A 701 -23.67 -17.08 -13.97
C LYS A 701 -22.65 -17.00 -12.85
N ALA A 702 -21.45 -16.59 -13.22
CA ALA A 702 -20.45 -16.19 -12.25
C ALA A 702 -20.98 -15.07 -11.34
N VAL A 703 -20.67 -15.16 -10.06
CA VAL A 703 -21.01 -14.13 -9.09
C VAL A 703 -19.77 -13.25 -8.90
N PRO A 704 -19.81 -11.97 -9.29
CA PRO A 704 -18.69 -11.05 -9.03
C PRO A 704 -18.37 -10.99 -7.54
N GLY A 705 -17.08 -11.10 -7.19
CA GLY A 705 -16.63 -11.08 -5.81
C GLY A 705 -16.98 -12.35 -5.03
N ALA A 706 -17.18 -13.50 -5.73
CA ALA A 706 -17.34 -14.79 -5.07
C ALA A 706 -16.19 -15.02 -4.08
N ASP A 707 -16.53 -15.40 -2.85
CA ASP A 707 -15.52 -15.69 -1.82
C ASP A 707 -14.71 -16.92 -2.25
N LEU A 708 -13.48 -16.66 -2.64
CA LEU A 708 -12.51 -17.70 -3.02
C LEU A 708 -11.70 -18.21 -1.81
N GLY A 709 -12.18 -17.96 -0.58
CA GLY A 709 -11.52 -18.36 0.65
C GLY A 709 -10.31 -17.50 1.01
N ILE A 710 -10.16 -16.32 0.39
CA ILE A 710 -9.16 -15.33 0.77
C ILE A 710 -9.85 -14.38 1.74
N THR A 711 -9.55 -14.52 3.02
CA THR A 711 -10.03 -13.61 4.05
C THR A 711 -9.21 -12.32 3.94
N PRO A 712 -9.81 -11.14 3.65
CA PRO A 712 -9.17 -9.87 3.94
C PRO A 712 -8.86 -9.80 5.44
N PRO A 713 -7.84 -9.05 5.88
CA PRO A 713 -7.64 -8.80 7.29
C PRO A 713 -8.95 -8.26 7.87
N SER A 714 -9.45 -8.90 8.92
CA SER A 714 -10.74 -8.62 9.54
C SER A 714 -10.75 -7.16 10.01
N THR A 715 -11.58 -6.33 9.41
CA THR A 715 -11.91 -5.01 9.95
C THR A 715 -12.75 -5.21 11.20
N THR A 716 -12.09 -5.41 12.32
CA THR A 716 -12.76 -5.32 13.62
C THR A 716 -13.08 -3.85 13.88
N SER A 717 -14.30 -3.45 13.57
CA SER A 717 -14.85 -2.25 14.20
C SER A 717 -14.78 -2.48 15.71
N THR A 718 -14.01 -1.68 16.41
CA THR A 718 -13.97 -1.63 17.86
C THR A 718 -15.35 -1.17 18.34
N GLU A 719 -16.27 -2.09 18.49
CA GLU A 719 -17.41 -1.83 19.36
C GLU A 719 -16.88 -1.77 20.79
N SER A 720 -17.05 -0.59 21.37
CA SER A 720 -16.76 -0.33 22.77
C SER A 720 -17.32 -1.46 23.64
N SER A 721 -16.45 -2.11 24.38
CA SER A 721 -16.78 -3.08 25.40
C SER A 721 -17.84 -2.51 26.37
N GLN A 722 -19.11 -2.79 26.10
CA GLN A 722 -20.12 -2.76 27.13
C GLN A 722 -20.06 -4.09 27.85
N SER A 723 -19.69 -4.02 29.12
CA SER A 723 -19.67 -5.12 30.08
C SER A 723 -20.92 -5.99 29.93
N SER A 724 -20.71 -7.27 29.55
CA SER A 724 -21.73 -8.29 29.56
C SER A 724 -22.30 -8.47 30.97
N SER A 725 -23.59 -8.22 31.13
CA SER A 725 -24.38 -8.75 32.22
C SER A 725 -24.40 -10.29 32.08
N GLY A 726 -23.87 -11.00 33.07
CA GLY A 726 -23.74 -12.46 33.04
C GLY A 726 -25.08 -13.17 32.86
N GLY A 727 -25.31 -13.68 31.64
CA GLY A 727 -26.27 -14.75 31.36
C GLY A 727 -25.53 -16.07 31.30
N ASN A 728 -26.17 -17.17 31.79
CA ASN A 728 -25.61 -18.51 31.62
C ASN A 728 -26.07 -19.08 30.28
N VAL A 729 -25.18 -19.78 29.56
CA VAL A 729 -25.51 -20.59 28.41
C VAL A 729 -26.57 -21.64 28.82
N THR A 730 -27.61 -21.76 28.04
CA THR A 730 -28.68 -22.75 28.30
C THR A 730 -28.43 -24.07 27.59
N LEU A 731 -27.96 -24.04 26.35
CA LEU A 731 -27.55 -25.17 25.54
C LEU A 731 -26.55 -24.72 24.50
N TRP A 732 -25.30 -25.17 24.58
CA TRP A 732 -24.26 -24.84 23.62
C TRP A 732 -24.64 -25.28 22.21
N GLY A 733 -24.57 -24.36 21.24
CA GLY A 733 -24.89 -24.60 19.85
C GLY A 733 -26.33 -24.33 19.44
N ASP A 734 -27.26 -24.16 20.41
CA ASP A 734 -28.68 -23.86 20.16
C ASP A 734 -28.89 -22.37 19.98
N SER A 735 -28.60 -21.89 18.78
CA SER A 735 -28.66 -20.47 18.42
C SER A 735 -30.10 -19.97 18.21
N ASN A 736 -31.01 -20.85 17.87
CA ASN A 736 -32.43 -20.57 17.59
C ASN A 736 -33.34 -20.81 18.80
N GLU A 737 -32.81 -21.36 19.90
CA GLU A 737 -33.49 -21.65 21.17
C GLU A 737 -34.66 -22.63 21.03
N ASP A 738 -34.55 -23.60 20.09
CA ASP A 738 -35.60 -24.65 19.92
C ASP A 738 -35.36 -25.88 20.79
N GLY A 739 -34.21 -25.95 21.50
CA GLY A 739 -33.84 -27.01 22.42
C GLY A 739 -33.12 -28.17 21.76
N GLU A 740 -32.76 -28.09 20.48
CA GLU A 740 -31.98 -29.05 19.73
C GLU A 740 -30.81 -28.38 19.06
N VAL A 741 -29.67 -29.05 18.97
CA VAL A 741 -28.49 -28.53 18.22
C VAL A 741 -28.40 -29.26 16.90
N ASN A 742 -28.66 -28.56 15.81
CA ASN A 742 -28.70 -29.14 14.47
C ASN A 742 -28.25 -28.12 13.40
N LEU A 743 -28.33 -28.44 12.11
CA LEU A 743 -27.91 -27.55 11.04
C LEU A 743 -28.70 -26.23 10.95
N ALA A 744 -29.92 -26.17 11.50
CA ALA A 744 -30.71 -24.92 11.49
C ALA A 744 -30.05 -23.83 12.32
N ASP A 745 -29.33 -24.22 13.38
CA ASP A 745 -28.56 -23.28 14.22
C ASP A 745 -27.39 -22.69 13.47
N ALA A 746 -26.59 -23.50 12.82
CA ALA A 746 -25.49 -23.03 11.97
C ALA A 746 -26.00 -22.15 10.83
N VAL A 747 -27.10 -22.51 10.19
CA VAL A 747 -27.74 -21.72 9.13
C VAL A 747 -28.24 -20.39 9.66
N LEU A 748 -28.85 -20.34 10.86
CA LEU A 748 -29.32 -19.11 11.47
C LEU A 748 -28.18 -18.14 11.78
N ILE A 749 -27.06 -18.68 12.30
CA ILE A 749 -25.83 -17.87 12.51
C ILE A 749 -25.38 -17.26 11.19
N MET A 750 -25.20 -18.07 10.15
CA MET A 750 -24.76 -17.58 8.84
C MET A 750 -25.75 -16.59 8.22
N GLN A 751 -27.04 -16.78 8.37
CA GLN A 751 -28.07 -15.85 7.92
C GLN A 751 -28.03 -14.52 8.68
N MET A 752 -27.81 -14.56 9.99
CA MET A 752 -27.67 -13.37 10.83
C MET A 752 -26.40 -12.58 10.44
N LEU A 753 -25.27 -13.26 10.25
CA LEU A 753 -24.03 -12.62 9.81
C LEU A 753 -24.18 -11.99 8.42
N ALA A 754 -24.85 -12.68 7.49
CA ALA A 754 -25.05 -12.18 6.13
C ALA A 754 -26.07 -11.02 6.05
N ASN A 755 -27.11 -11.02 6.90
CA ASN A 755 -28.15 -9.99 6.89
C ASN A 755 -28.76 -9.78 8.28
N PRO A 756 -28.10 -9.06 9.19
CA PRO A 756 -28.52 -8.86 10.56
C PRO A 756 -29.80 -8.01 10.71
N ALA A 757 -30.17 -7.30 9.66
CA ALA A 757 -31.45 -6.55 9.66
C ALA A 757 -32.65 -7.47 9.51
N LYS A 758 -32.49 -8.59 8.78
CA LYS A 758 -33.56 -9.54 8.47
C LYS A 758 -33.60 -10.74 9.43
N TYR A 759 -32.44 -11.29 9.74
CA TYR A 759 -32.31 -12.47 10.60
C TYR A 759 -31.71 -12.07 11.94
N LYS A 760 -32.37 -12.40 13.03
CA LYS A 760 -31.96 -12.02 14.38
C LYS A 760 -31.82 -13.23 15.28
N ILE A 761 -30.73 -13.25 16.03
CA ILE A 761 -30.52 -14.17 17.13
C ILE A 761 -30.75 -13.38 18.42
N THR A 762 -31.45 -13.94 19.37
CA THR A 762 -31.69 -13.30 20.67
C THR A 762 -30.37 -13.21 21.45
N ASP A 763 -30.33 -12.41 22.50
CA ASP A 763 -29.13 -12.34 23.35
C ASP A 763 -28.80 -13.68 24.02
N GLN A 764 -29.82 -14.49 24.36
CA GLN A 764 -29.60 -15.86 24.87
C GLN A 764 -29.12 -16.80 23.75
N GLY A 765 -29.69 -16.69 22.56
CA GLY A 765 -29.23 -17.45 21.38
C GLY A 765 -27.79 -17.14 21.00
N LYS A 766 -27.33 -15.89 21.13
CA LYS A 766 -25.94 -15.51 20.94
C LYS A 766 -24.99 -16.14 21.98
N LEU A 767 -25.42 -16.17 23.25
CA LEU A 767 -24.65 -16.84 24.30
C LEU A 767 -24.51 -18.36 24.03
N ASN A 768 -25.58 -18.97 23.51
CA ASN A 768 -25.58 -20.40 23.16
C ASN A 768 -24.73 -20.66 21.90
N ALA A 769 -24.69 -19.73 20.98
CA ALA A 769 -24.05 -19.85 19.67
C ALA A 769 -22.51 -19.75 19.70
N ASP A 770 -21.91 -19.06 20.68
CA ASP A 770 -20.46 -18.83 20.81
C ASP A 770 -19.80 -20.12 21.32
N VAL A 771 -19.48 -21.03 20.41
CA VAL A 771 -19.03 -22.40 20.69
C VAL A 771 -17.59 -22.71 20.31
N ASP A 772 -16.90 -21.81 19.63
CA ASP A 772 -15.49 -22.02 19.21
C ASP A 772 -14.47 -21.58 20.28
N THR A 773 -14.97 -20.93 21.36
CA THR A 773 -14.23 -20.53 22.57
C THR A 773 -13.07 -19.55 22.36
N ASN A 774 -13.04 -18.83 21.24
CA ASN A 774 -12.01 -17.81 20.99
C ASN A 774 -12.38 -16.43 21.58
N GLY A 775 -13.63 -16.24 22.02
CA GLY A 775 -14.09 -15.05 22.74
C GLY A 775 -14.43 -13.86 21.86
N ASP A 776 -14.59 -14.07 20.55
CA ASP A 776 -14.91 -13.06 19.55
C ASP A 776 -16.44 -12.89 19.31
N GLY A 777 -17.26 -13.59 20.09
CA GLY A 777 -18.72 -13.59 19.96
C GLY A 777 -19.20 -14.54 18.85
N VAL A 778 -20.38 -14.27 18.28
CA VAL A 778 -20.98 -15.19 17.29
C VAL A 778 -20.45 -14.91 15.89
N THR A 779 -19.68 -15.84 15.35
CA THR A 779 -19.00 -15.75 14.06
C THR A 779 -19.33 -16.93 13.13
N SER A 780 -18.74 -16.96 11.95
CA SER A 780 -18.80 -18.12 11.04
C SER A 780 -18.04 -19.33 11.60
N GLY A 781 -17.06 -19.10 12.49
CA GLY A 781 -16.33 -20.13 13.20
C GLY A 781 -17.27 -20.97 14.05
N ASP A 782 -18.19 -20.36 14.76
CA ASP A 782 -19.19 -21.03 15.58
C ASP A 782 -20.15 -21.89 14.74
N ALA A 783 -20.61 -21.34 13.61
CA ALA A 783 -21.43 -22.10 12.68
C ALA A 783 -20.69 -23.34 12.17
N PHE A 784 -19.41 -23.23 11.90
CA PHE A 784 -18.56 -24.34 11.46
C PHE A 784 -18.35 -25.39 12.60
N VAL A 785 -18.15 -24.94 13.83
CA VAL A 785 -18.03 -25.83 14.99
C VAL A 785 -19.35 -26.59 15.23
N ILE A 786 -20.50 -25.91 15.09
CA ILE A 786 -21.82 -26.57 15.16
C ILE A 786 -21.96 -27.63 14.05
N GLN A 787 -21.54 -27.31 12.82
CA GLN A 787 -21.55 -28.27 11.72
C GLN A 787 -20.67 -29.49 12.01
N LYS A 788 -19.45 -29.31 12.53
CA LYS A 788 -18.57 -30.40 12.95
C LYS A 788 -19.26 -31.31 13.99
N TYR A 789 -19.95 -30.71 14.97
CA TYR A 789 -20.68 -31.43 15.99
C TYR A 789 -21.83 -32.26 15.41
N VAL A 790 -22.66 -31.65 14.58
CA VAL A 790 -23.80 -32.30 13.91
C VAL A 790 -23.33 -33.44 12.99
N LEU A 791 -22.19 -33.30 12.35
CA LEU A 791 -21.59 -34.34 11.51
C LEU A 791 -20.85 -35.43 12.32
N GLY A 792 -20.75 -35.28 13.64
CA GLY A 792 -20.07 -36.24 14.52
C GLY A 792 -18.54 -36.19 14.41
N LEU A 793 -17.99 -35.08 13.88
CA LEU A 793 -16.55 -34.88 13.80
C LEU A 793 -15.94 -34.41 15.13
N ILE A 794 -16.76 -33.82 15.98
CA ILE A 794 -16.47 -33.53 17.40
C ILE A 794 -17.62 -34.08 18.26
N SER A 795 -17.35 -34.39 19.49
CA SER A 795 -18.30 -35.12 20.38
C SER A 795 -19.00 -34.22 21.40
N GLU A 796 -18.54 -32.99 21.61
CA GLU A 796 -19.08 -32.05 22.60
C GLU A 796 -18.91 -30.61 22.15
N LEU A 797 -19.81 -29.70 22.59
CA LEU A 797 -19.75 -28.26 22.47
C LEU A 797 -19.60 -27.63 23.87
N PRO A 798 -18.86 -26.54 24.01
CA PRO A 798 -18.02 -25.90 23.01
C PRO A 798 -16.78 -26.73 22.64
N GLU A 799 -16.21 -26.48 21.47
CA GLU A 799 -14.99 -27.20 21.03
C GLU A 799 -13.83 -26.85 21.98
N LYS A 800 -13.28 -27.83 22.63
CA LYS A 800 -12.09 -27.66 23.49
C LYS A 800 -10.85 -27.79 22.66
N LYS A 801 -10.02 -26.73 22.65
CA LYS A 801 -8.70 -26.70 21.99
C LYS A 801 -7.72 -27.65 22.67
#